data_c431a3cbf418844b05d3440cfb9d23b8
#
_entry.id   c431a3cbf418844b05d3440cfb9d23b8
#
_cell.length_a   1.000
_cell.length_b   1.000
_cell.length_c   1.000
_cell.angle_alpha   90.00
_cell.angle_beta   90.00
_cell.angle_gamma   90.00
#
_symmetry.space_group_name_H-M   'P 1'
#
loop_
_entity.id
_entity.type
_entity.pdbx_description
1 polymer ?
#
loop_
_entity_poly.entity_id
_entity_poly.type
_entity_poly.pdbx_seq_one_letter_code
_entity_poly.pdbx_strand_id
1 'polypeptide(L)'
;MICSSIPLKFRYILSIIVLSVASAFVSAQDFDEIYDDSTDFYSPEDYSRISSRTESEGRTWSVLVFDVGLDADGGKSDYAMFKDVSSRVTSTRVRFLVQTRNAKGNVVRYRLNRGAATAIFERSSLGGIQESLSSFVQWAKKSYGSDRMLLVIRGACASVAKAVCYDGFSGEALTVSGLRKVLSDSGIDFDMVIFDTGLSSNLETGYAIAPYARYMLGSQDILPPDAIDYGSMAEFLSSNSSASAMDLGMSMVDRYVENLSGGEELSRHSMALVDLAKVGEVFSSFTRAADGMDLAATSIEAFSAMSKAFSRAWEFGRHSDSAHTNMIDLADFSILASDYIGDSSTSLLDAVYDSIVYESHGDELPGASGLSFWYPKPVIKNPKSVVKEELDSYSEIFGCGPYLAYLDAALDSWSAPTWVRSLKQTESGRVPCLRRFFAEKSAMHPVSFSENASGEGDFSIKIVSGEEAVSSVDFRALYMEEKTGAVIRMESLGDVDFDYSENRYGSTFTGEMLSFDGHPVWAECVESDDSHELYYTLVMYNGFYAGLLIHHDIVDDSFKIEGVYPKCSLDAIGRKKSDLEDGDLIEFVFPAQFGVDLVESMTPYGSTVYTSSSVVEKSALPDGFYVCFFTVTDIFGNKYESIGKSVLVEGGRIVEGSLQ
;
A
#
# COMPACT_ATOMS: atom_id res chain seq x y z
N MET A 1 0.19 -0.69 54.63
CA MET A 1 -0.03 -2.09 54.33
C MET A 1 -1.52 -2.41 54.29
N ILE A 2 -2.25 -1.91 53.34
CA ILE A 2 -3.59 -2.38 52.94
C ILE A 2 -3.80 -1.85 51.52
N CYS A 3 -3.16 -2.48 50.54
CA CYS A 3 -3.41 -2.16 49.13
C CYS A 3 -2.98 -3.29 48.18
N SER A 4 -3.07 -4.56 48.61
CA SER A 4 -2.64 -5.70 47.79
C SER A 4 -3.71 -6.74 47.50
N SER A 5 -5.01 -6.37 47.57
CA SER A 5 -6.10 -7.33 47.36
C SER A 5 -7.26 -6.82 46.48
N ILE A 6 -7.03 -5.85 45.61
CA ILE A 6 -8.06 -5.45 44.64
C ILE A 6 -7.76 -6.19 43.31
N PRO A 7 -8.67 -7.01 42.79
CA PRO A 7 -8.48 -7.71 41.51
C PRO A 7 -8.27 -6.71 40.37
N LEU A 8 -7.42 -7.08 39.43
CA LEU A 8 -7.03 -6.24 38.27
C LEU A 8 -8.22 -5.60 37.53
N LYS A 9 -9.34 -6.33 37.43
CA LYS A 9 -10.60 -5.82 36.84
C LYS A 9 -11.20 -4.60 37.53
N PHE A 10 -11.00 -4.47 38.86
CA PHE A 10 -11.50 -3.32 39.59
C PHE A 10 -10.64 -2.06 39.43
N ARG A 11 -9.35 -2.23 39.09
CA ARG A 11 -8.46 -1.10 38.75
C ARG A 11 -8.82 -0.50 37.40
N TYR A 12 -9.22 -1.33 36.43
CA TYR A 12 -9.69 -0.88 35.13
C TYR A 12 -11.00 -0.09 35.19
N ILE A 13 -11.96 -0.56 35.98
CA ILE A 13 -13.25 0.14 36.19
C ILE A 13 -13.03 1.49 36.89
N LEU A 14 -12.09 1.59 37.81
CA LEU A 14 -11.79 2.86 38.48
C LEU A 14 -11.07 3.85 37.55
N SER A 15 -10.25 3.37 36.61
CA SER A 15 -9.60 4.19 35.57
C SER A 15 -10.61 4.72 34.57
N ILE A 16 -11.58 3.88 34.15
CA ILE A 16 -12.67 4.29 33.24
C ILE A 16 -13.60 5.31 33.92
N ILE A 17 -13.88 5.17 35.21
CA ILE A 17 -14.72 6.14 35.96
C ILE A 17 -13.97 7.47 36.12
N VAL A 18 -12.66 7.47 36.33
CA VAL A 18 -11.86 8.71 36.43
C VAL A 18 -11.71 9.38 35.06
N LEU A 19 -11.60 8.61 33.96
CA LEU A 19 -11.59 9.13 32.60
C LEU A 19 -12.97 9.68 32.18
N SER A 20 -14.06 9.00 32.54
CA SER A 20 -15.44 9.48 32.24
C SER A 20 -15.84 10.71 33.07
N VAL A 21 -15.25 10.91 34.23
CA VAL A 21 -15.48 12.14 35.03
C VAL A 21 -14.57 13.29 34.59
N ALA A 22 -13.39 12.99 34.03
CA ALA A 22 -12.52 14.03 33.47
C ALA A 22 -13.04 14.52 32.09
N SER A 23 -13.67 13.64 31.29
CA SER A 23 -14.35 14.03 30.05
C SER A 23 -15.64 14.83 30.27
N ALA A 24 -16.30 14.67 31.42
CA ALA A 24 -17.50 15.43 31.76
C ALA A 24 -17.25 16.89 32.17
N PHE A 25 -15.97 17.31 32.35
CA PHE A 25 -15.59 18.68 32.66
C PHE A 25 -14.90 19.45 31.53
N VAL A 26 -14.65 18.82 30.38
CA VAL A 26 -14.44 19.56 29.14
C VAL A 26 -15.84 19.86 28.60
N SER A 27 -16.27 21.11 28.79
CA SER A 27 -17.64 21.50 28.48
C SER A 27 -17.91 21.29 26.99
N ALA A 28 -19.10 20.75 26.70
CA ALA A 28 -19.62 20.59 25.33
C ALA A 28 -19.68 21.91 24.52
N GLN A 29 -19.28 23.04 25.12
CA GLN A 29 -19.24 24.35 24.48
C GLN A 29 -17.99 24.61 23.65
N ASP A 30 -16.90 23.87 23.83
CA ASP A 30 -15.69 24.04 23.04
C ASP A 30 -15.65 23.15 21.77
N PHE A 31 -16.60 22.21 21.66
CA PHE A 31 -16.68 21.31 20.50
C PHE A 31 -17.47 21.88 19.32
N ASP A 32 -18.45 22.78 19.58
CA ASP A 32 -19.28 23.37 18.52
C ASP A 32 -18.59 24.46 17.68
N GLU A 33 -17.46 25.03 18.15
CA GLU A 33 -16.69 26.04 17.39
C GLU A 33 -15.58 25.44 16.52
N ILE A 34 -15.40 24.12 16.49
CA ILE A 34 -14.26 23.45 15.83
C ILE A 34 -14.62 22.84 14.48
N TYR A 35 -15.89 22.57 14.26
CA TYR A 35 -16.38 22.19 12.94
C TYR A 35 -16.70 23.47 12.16
N ASP A 36 -15.71 23.99 11.45
CA ASP A 36 -15.95 24.84 10.32
C ASP A 36 -16.73 24.00 9.29
N ASP A 37 -18.00 24.30 9.05
CA ASP A 37 -18.87 23.68 8.03
C ASP A 37 -18.25 23.69 6.61
N SER A 38 -17.09 24.33 6.44
CA SER A 38 -16.33 24.37 5.18
C SER A 38 -15.49 23.11 4.90
N THR A 39 -15.44 22.14 5.84
CA THR A 39 -14.66 20.88 5.68
C THR A 39 -15.51 19.68 5.30
N ASP A 40 -16.80 19.85 5.01
CA ASP A 40 -17.60 18.77 4.45
C ASP A 40 -17.07 18.42 3.05
N PHE A 41 -16.41 17.27 2.95
CA PHE A 41 -15.88 16.73 1.68
C PHE A 41 -16.98 16.55 0.63
N TYR A 42 -18.22 16.34 1.06
CA TYR A 42 -19.41 16.31 0.22
C TYR A 42 -20.20 17.60 0.32
N SER A 43 -20.63 18.09 -0.84
CA SER A 43 -21.66 19.13 -0.88
C SER A 43 -23.02 18.58 -0.43
N PRO A 44 -23.96 19.43 0.01
CA PRO A 44 -25.34 19.00 0.27
C PRO A 44 -25.99 18.30 -0.92
N GLU A 45 -25.57 18.65 -2.15
CA GLU A 45 -26.02 18.01 -3.38
C GLU A 45 -25.49 16.58 -3.49
N ASP A 46 -24.22 16.35 -3.11
CA ASP A 46 -23.62 15.01 -3.08
C ASP A 46 -24.34 14.09 -2.09
N TYR A 47 -24.63 14.55 -0.87
CA TYR A 47 -25.42 13.79 0.10
C TYR A 47 -26.82 13.43 -0.43
N SER A 48 -27.49 14.39 -1.08
CA SER A 48 -28.78 14.14 -1.71
C SER A 48 -28.69 13.09 -2.81
N ARG A 49 -27.63 13.11 -3.60
CA ARG A 49 -27.41 12.12 -4.66
C ARG A 49 -27.17 10.72 -4.09
N ILE A 50 -26.32 10.59 -3.07
CA ILE A 50 -26.04 9.30 -2.43
C ILE A 50 -27.31 8.71 -1.85
N SER A 51 -28.06 9.47 -1.08
CA SER A 51 -29.27 9.00 -0.36
C SER A 51 -30.44 8.66 -1.26
N SER A 52 -30.54 9.31 -2.45
CA SER A 52 -31.64 9.08 -3.40
C SER A 52 -31.33 8.01 -4.44
N ARG A 53 -30.14 7.45 -4.42
CA ARG A 53 -29.64 6.60 -5.51
C ARG A 53 -30.26 5.20 -5.49
N THR A 54 -30.90 4.85 -6.58
CA THR A 54 -31.40 3.51 -6.86
C THR A 54 -30.75 3.00 -8.14
N GLU A 55 -30.72 1.68 -8.32
CA GLU A 55 -30.31 1.12 -9.61
C GLU A 55 -31.21 1.60 -10.75
N SER A 56 -30.62 1.83 -11.91
CA SER A 56 -31.36 2.15 -13.13
C SER A 56 -32.20 0.95 -13.58
N GLU A 57 -33.44 1.17 -13.92
CA GLU A 57 -34.36 0.12 -14.39
C GLU A 57 -34.22 -0.20 -15.90
N GLY A 58 -33.26 0.44 -16.56
CA GLY A 58 -33.09 0.34 -18.02
C GLY A 58 -32.53 -1.00 -18.50
N ARG A 59 -32.56 -1.20 -19.81
CA ARG A 59 -32.14 -2.44 -20.47
C ARG A 59 -31.00 -2.24 -21.47
N THR A 60 -30.46 -1.04 -21.57
CA THR A 60 -29.34 -0.75 -22.47
C THR A 60 -28.11 -0.45 -21.62
N TRP A 61 -26.98 -1.04 -22.00
CA TRP A 61 -25.71 -0.92 -21.30
C TRP A 61 -24.65 -0.26 -22.17
N SER A 62 -23.89 0.64 -21.57
CA SER A 62 -22.61 1.11 -22.11
C SER A 62 -21.51 0.82 -21.09
N VAL A 63 -20.58 -0.05 -21.48
CA VAL A 63 -19.38 -0.37 -20.71
C VAL A 63 -18.24 0.45 -21.29
N LEU A 64 -17.67 1.33 -20.48
CA LEU A 64 -16.57 2.21 -20.81
C LEU A 64 -15.30 1.63 -20.21
N VAL A 65 -14.36 1.19 -21.02
CA VAL A 65 -13.06 0.69 -20.57
C VAL A 65 -11.99 1.73 -20.89
N PHE A 66 -11.46 2.33 -19.84
CA PHE A 66 -10.31 3.23 -19.91
C PHE A 66 -9.05 2.43 -19.58
N ASP A 67 -8.36 2.00 -20.63
CA ASP A 67 -7.16 1.17 -20.57
C ASP A 67 -5.93 2.03 -20.86
N VAL A 68 -5.09 2.22 -19.86
CA VAL A 68 -3.85 3.02 -19.96
C VAL A 68 -2.59 2.15 -19.94
N GLY A 69 -2.76 0.82 -20.05
CA GLY A 69 -1.68 -0.14 -19.93
C GLY A 69 -1.35 -0.51 -18.50
N LEU A 70 -0.68 -1.64 -18.34
CA LEU A 70 -0.39 -2.19 -17.01
C LEU A 70 1.03 -1.89 -16.54
N ASP A 71 2.00 -1.89 -17.47
CA ASP A 71 3.42 -1.89 -17.18
C ASP A 71 4.24 -1.09 -18.19
N ALA A 72 5.55 -0.98 -17.93
CA ALA A 72 6.50 -0.23 -18.75
C ALA A 72 6.78 -0.82 -20.15
N ASP A 73 6.21 -1.96 -20.50
CA ASP A 73 6.34 -2.55 -21.84
C ASP A 73 5.64 -1.76 -22.97
N GLY A 74 5.21 -0.55 -22.64
CA GLY A 74 4.59 0.41 -23.54
C GLY A 74 3.09 0.21 -23.69
N GLY A 75 2.42 -0.38 -22.70
CA GLY A 75 0.96 -0.49 -22.65
C GLY A 75 0.40 -1.13 -23.91
N LYS A 76 1.04 -2.19 -24.39
CA LYS A 76 0.54 -2.91 -25.56
C LYS A 76 -0.88 -3.35 -25.28
N SER A 77 -1.81 -2.72 -25.96
CA SER A 77 -3.22 -3.06 -25.92
C SER A 77 -3.39 -4.54 -26.21
N ASP A 78 -4.08 -5.23 -25.34
CA ASP A 78 -4.42 -6.63 -25.56
C ASP A 78 -5.50 -6.76 -26.65
N TYR A 79 -5.06 -6.74 -27.90
CA TYR A 79 -5.97 -6.87 -29.05
C TYR A 79 -6.71 -8.22 -29.04
N ALA A 80 -6.16 -9.25 -28.40
CA ALA A 80 -6.82 -10.54 -28.23
C ALA A 80 -8.06 -10.40 -27.35
N MET A 81 -7.98 -9.65 -26.25
CA MET A 81 -9.11 -9.32 -25.38
C MET A 81 -10.21 -8.60 -26.17
N PHE A 82 -9.87 -7.60 -26.99
CA PHE A 82 -10.89 -6.88 -27.78
C PHE A 82 -11.60 -7.79 -28.77
N LYS A 83 -10.89 -8.73 -29.37
CA LYS A 83 -11.46 -9.70 -30.28
C LYS A 83 -12.39 -10.66 -29.54
N ASP A 84 -12.01 -11.14 -28.38
CA ASP A 84 -12.85 -12.02 -27.58
C ASP A 84 -14.13 -11.30 -27.14
N VAL A 85 -14.02 -10.14 -26.50
CA VAL A 85 -15.16 -9.31 -26.08
C VAL A 85 -16.10 -9.05 -27.26
N SER A 86 -15.55 -8.62 -28.41
CA SER A 86 -16.39 -8.30 -29.57
C SER A 86 -17.16 -9.52 -30.08
N SER A 87 -16.62 -10.74 -29.96
CA SER A 87 -17.28 -11.97 -30.36
C SER A 87 -18.48 -12.31 -29.44
N ARG A 88 -18.41 -11.95 -28.17
CA ARG A 88 -19.42 -12.23 -27.14
C ARG A 88 -20.46 -11.11 -27.00
N VAL A 89 -20.22 -9.90 -27.51
CA VAL A 89 -21.24 -8.85 -27.60
C VAL A 89 -22.25 -9.20 -28.72
N THR A 90 -23.23 -9.99 -28.37
CA THR A 90 -24.28 -10.45 -29.34
C THR A 90 -25.53 -9.59 -29.30
N SER A 91 -25.80 -8.91 -28.19
CA SER A 91 -26.98 -8.05 -28.01
C SER A 91 -26.76 -6.64 -28.62
N THR A 92 -27.77 -6.08 -29.23
CA THR A 92 -27.78 -4.67 -29.67
C THR A 92 -27.97 -3.69 -28.51
N ARG A 93 -28.33 -4.20 -27.34
CA ARG A 93 -28.55 -3.42 -26.12
C ARG A 93 -27.25 -3.20 -25.32
N VAL A 94 -26.16 -3.87 -25.70
CA VAL A 94 -24.88 -3.81 -24.99
C VAL A 94 -23.83 -3.20 -25.92
N ARG A 95 -23.07 -2.26 -25.41
CA ARG A 95 -21.96 -1.60 -26.11
C ARG A 95 -20.73 -1.59 -25.24
N PHE A 96 -19.63 -2.03 -25.78
CA PHE A 96 -18.31 -1.86 -25.19
C PHE A 96 -17.56 -0.78 -25.95
N LEU A 97 -17.11 0.22 -25.20
CA LEU A 97 -16.31 1.34 -25.70
C LEU A 97 -14.98 1.27 -24.98
N VAL A 98 -13.90 1.19 -25.72
CA VAL A 98 -12.55 1.07 -25.12
C VAL A 98 -11.73 2.25 -25.59
N GLN A 99 -11.08 2.95 -24.67
CA GLN A 99 -9.99 3.86 -25.00
C GLN A 99 -8.69 3.25 -24.51
N THR A 100 -7.71 3.16 -25.41
CA THR A 100 -6.38 2.63 -25.12
C THR A 100 -5.33 3.32 -25.98
N ARG A 101 -4.07 2.91 -25.87
CA ARG A 101 -2.97 3.36 -26.74
C ARG A 101 -2.57 2.26 -27.71
N ASN A 102 -2.24 2.65 -28.94
CA ASN A 102 -1.66 1.72 -29.90
C ASN A 102 -0.13 1.65 -29.77
N ALA A 103 0.53 0.77 -30.53
CA ALA A 103 1.97 0.59 -30.52
C ALA A 103 2.80 1.86 -30.84
N LYS A 104 2.17 2.91 -31.37
CA LYS A 104 2.80 4.22 -31.62
C LYS A 104 2.59 5.21 -30.47
N GLY A 105 1.91 4.79 -29.39
CA GLY A 105 1.53 5.65 -28.28
C GLY A 105 0.30 6.53 -28.55
N ASN A 106 -0.34 6.43 -29.71
CA ASN A 106 -1.54 7.20 -30.01
C ASN A 106 -2.72 6.70 -29.19
N VAL A 107 -3.54 7.61 -28.70
CA VAL A 107 -4.82 7.30 -28.07
C VAL A 107 -5.82 6.86 -29.14
N VAL A 108 -6.39 5.67 -28.97
CA VAL A 108 -7.38 5.09 -29.91
C VAL A 108 -8.64 4.73 -29.15
N ARG A 109 -9.81 5.02 -29.73
CA ARG A 109 -11.10 4.58 -29.22
C ARG A 109 -11.70 3.52 -30.12
N TYR A 110 -12.09 2.42 -29.52
CA TYR A 110 -12.73 1.31 -30.19
C TYR A 110 -14.19 1.19 -29.75
N ARG A 111 -15.02 0.75 -30.67
CA ARG A 111 -16.32 0.19 -30.38
C ARG A 111 -16.27 -1.31 -30.68
N LEU A 112 -16.58 -2.12 -29.67
CA LEU A 112 -16.58 -3.57 -29.75
C LEU A 112 -18.03 -4.05 -29.89
N ASN A 113 -18.36 -4.73 -30.96
CA ASN A 113 -19.67 -5.35 -31.17
C ASN A 113 -19.62 -6.42 -32.25
N ARG A 114 -20.43 -7.47 -32.08
CA ARG A 114 -20.73 -8.51 -33.08
C ARG A 114 -19.52 -9.03 -33.89
N GLY A 115 -18.45 -9.36 -33.16
CA GLY A 115 -17.23 -9.92 -33.76
C GLY A 115 -16.29 -8.90 -34.41
N ALA A 116 -16.53 -7.60 -34.21
CA ALA A 116 -15.68 -6.54 -34.75
C ALA A 116 -15.23 -5.55 -33.70
N ALA A 117 -13.92 -5.30 -33.64
CA ALA A 117 -13.32 -4.17 -32.93
C ALA A 117 -13.07 -3.05 -33.94
N THR A 118 -13.91 -2.02 -33.94
CA THR A 118 -13.83 -0.93 -34.91
C THR A 118 -13.20 0.30 -34.26
N ALA A 119 -12.03 0.70 -34.76
CA ALA A 119 -11.41 1.97 -34.36
C ALA A 119 -12.23 3.13 -34.95
N ILE A 120 -12.67 4.04 -34.08
CA ILE A 120 -13.55 5.17 -34.45
C ILE A 120 -12.95 6.53 -34.13
N PHE A 121 -11.78 6.54 -33.52
CA PHE A 121 -11.04 7.75 -33.17
C PHE A 121 -9.56 7.41 -32.95
N GLU A 122 -8.66 8.26 -33.43
CA GLU A 122 -7.22 8.16 -33.16
C GLU A 122 -6.61 9.55 -33.08
N ARG A 123 -5.78 9.79 -32.06
CA ARG A 123 -4.98 11.02 -31.91
C ARG A 123 -3.67 10.74 -31.18
N SER A 124 -2.66 11.56 -31.45
CA SER A 124 -1.35 11.45 -30.79
C SER A 124 -1.38 11.72 -29.29
N SER A 125 -2.26 12.61 -28.83
CA SER A 125 -2.47 12.90 -27.40
C SER A 125 -3.85 13.52 -27.16
N LEU A 126 -4.33 13.41 -25.93
CA LEU A 126 -5.53 14.08 -25.42
C LEU A 126 -5.23 14.87 -24.12
N GLY A 127 -3.99 15.29 -23.91
CA GLY A 127 -3.53 15.87 -22.64
C GLY A 127 -3.01 14.79 -21.70
N GLY A 128 -3.01 15.06 -20.39
CA GLY A 128 -2.65 14.11 -19.36
C GLY A 128 -3.70 12.99 -19.17
N ILE A 129 -3.42 12.09 -18.24
CA ILE A 129 -4.30 10.93 -17.96
C ILE A 129 -5.71 11.38 -17.56
N GLN A 130 -5.83 12.41 -16.71
CA GLN A 130 -7.11 12.95 -16.23
C GLN A 130 -7.92 13.58 -17.38
N GLU A 131 -7.30 14.42 -18.21
CA GLU A 131 -7.95 15.03 -19.38
C GLU A 131 -8.35 13.97 -20.41
N SER A 132 -7.52 12.96 -20.57
CA SER A 132 -7.78 11.82 -21.46
C SER A 132 -9.01 11.03 -21.03
N LEU A 133 -9.12 10.73 -19.70
CA LEU A 133 -10.30 10.08 -19.12
C LEU A 133 -11.55 10.96 -19.26
N SER A 134 -11.45 12.26 -18.92
CA SER A 134 -12.55 13.22 -19.03
C SER A 134 -13.07 13.28 -20.47
N SER A 135 -12.17 13.40 -21.44
CA SER A 135 -12.52 13.40 -22.87
C SER A 135 -13.22 12.10 -23.31
N PHE A 136 -12.80 10.96 -22.76
CA PHE A 136 -13.39 9.66 -23.06
C PHE A 136 -14.82 9.55 -22.52
N VAL A 137 -15.01 9.86 -21.26
CA VAL A 137 -16.31 9.78 -20.58
C VAL A 137 -17.32 10.74 -21.21
N GLN A 138 -16.92 12.00 -21.48
CA GLN A 138 -17.79 12.99 -22.13
C GLN A 138 -18.19 12.57 -23.56
N TRP A 139 -17.24 12.03 -24.32
CA TRP A 139 -17.52 11.50 -25.66
C TRP A 139 -18.49 10.33 -25.60
N ALA A 140 -18.30 9.39 -24.66
CA ALA A 140 -19.18 8.23 -24.49
C ALA A 140 -20.60 8.67 -24.10
N LYS A 141 -20.74 9.58 -23.15
CA LYS A 141 -22.05 10.17 -22.76
C LYS A 141 -22.76 10.76 -23.96
N LYS A 142 -22.08 11.60 -24.73
CA LYS A 142 -22.68 12.31 -25.85
C LYS A 142 -23.10 11.38 -26.99
N SER A 143 -22.29 10.36 -27.29
CA SER A 143 -22.44 9.54 -28.48
C SER A 143 -23.11 8.18 -28.24
N TYR A 144 -23.04 7.69 -26.99
CA TYR A 144 -23.40 6.33 -26.65
C TYR A 144 -24.09 6.21 -25.26
N GLY A 145 -24.73 7.27 -24.79
CA GLY A 145 -25.49 7.22 -23.56
C GLY A 145 -26.48 6.06 -23.55
N SER A 146 -26.60 5.39 -22.44
CA SER A 146 -27.47 4.24 -22.19
C SER A 146 -28.22 4.40 -20.89
N ASP A 147 -29.22 3.55 -20.65
CA ASP A 147 -29.94 3.53 -19.38
C ASP A 147 -29.01 3.20 -18.22
N ARG A 148 -28.03 2.31 -18.45
CA ARG A 148 -27.04 1.86 -17.48
C ARG A 148 -25.63 2.07 -18.04
N MET A 149 -24.75 2.59 -17.18
CA MET A 149 -23.38 2.92 -17.55
C MET A 149 -22.40 2.34 -16.54
N LEU A 150 -21.39 1.64 -17.06
CA LEU A 150 -20.25 1.13 -16.30
C LEU A 150 -18.99 1.87 -16.73
N LEU A 151 -18.11 2.17 -15.78
CA LEU A 151 -16.76 2.63 -16.04
C LEU A 151 -15.76 1.60 -15.51
N VAL A 152 -14.86 1.14 -16.35
CA VAL A 152 -13.72 0.30 -15.97
C VAL A 152 -12.45 1.12 -16.11
N ILE A 153 -11.64 1.16 -15.08
CA ILE A 153 -10.31 1.78 -15.06
C ILE A 153 -9.27 0.67 -15.00
N ARG A 154 -8.43 0.57 -16.03
CA ARG A 154 -7.38 -0.45 -16.14
C ARG A 154 -6.01 0.19 -16.26
N GLY A 155 -5.10 -0.17 -15.33
CA GLY A 155 -3.75 0.37 -15.30
C GLY A 155 -2.90 -0.24 -14.19
N ALA A 156 -1.63 0.14 -14.12
CA ALA A 156 -0.76 -0.20 -13.00
C ALA A 156 -1.26 0.47 -11.72
N CYS A 157 -1.13 -0.22 -10.58
CA CYS A 157 -1.65 0.27 -9.30
C CYS A 157 -0.57 0.95 -8.43
N ALA A 158 -1.03 1.62 -7.40
CA ALA A 158 -0.23 2.13 -6.29
C ALA A 158 -1.11 2.30 -5.03
N SER A 159 -0.49 2.74 -3.93
CA SER A 159 -1.21 3.20 -2.73
C SER A 159 -2.17 4.34 -3.08
N VAL A 160 -3.32 4.40 -2.44
CA VAL A 160 -4.36 5.41 -2.66
C VAL A 160 -3.86 6.85 -2.47
N ALA A 161 -2.90 7.06 -1.58
CA ALA A 161 -2.27 8.37 -1.37
C ALA A 161 -1.47 8.85 -2.59
N LYS A 162 -1.09 7.95 -3.50
CA LYS A 162 -0.32 8.25 -4.71
C LYS A 162 -1.21 8.29 -5.96
N ALA A 163 -1.90 7.19 -6.25
CA ALA A 163 -2.68 7.08 -7.48
C ALA A 163 -3.75 5.96 -7.41
N VAL A 164 -4.84 6.17 -8.12
CA VAL A 164 -5.78 5.09 -8.50
C VAL A 164 -5.13 4.17 -9.54
N CYS A 165 -4.48 4.77 -10.53
CA CYS A 165 -3.67 4.05 -11.52
C CYS A 165 -2.61 4.96 -12.15
N TYR A 166 -1.63 4.32 -12.78
CA TYR A 166 -0.63 4.97 -13.62
C TYR A 166 -0.85 4.65 -15.10
N ASP A 167 -0.62 5.65 -15.94
CA ASP A 167 -0.52 5.44 -17.39
C ASP A 167 0.76 4.65 -17.69
N GLY A 168 0.63 3.40 -18.14
CA GLY A 168 1.74 2.51 -18.44
C GLY A 168 2.70 3.02 -19.50
N PHE A 169 2.32 4.06 -20.23
CA PHE A 169 3.10 4.68 -21.30
C PHE A 169 3.92 5.88 -20.84
N SER A 170 3.32 6.75 -20.02
CA SER A 170 3.91 8.01 -19.58
C SER A 170 4.36 7.99 -18.11
N GLY A 171 3.90 7.01 -17.32
CA GLY A 171 4.09 6.98 -15.88
C GLY A 171 3.29 8.05 -15.13
N GLU A 172 2.34 8.73 -15.80
CA GLU A 172 1.52 9.77 -15.18
C GLU A 172 0.43 9.15 -14.29
N ALA A 173 0.21 9.74 -13.12
CA ALA A 173 -0.73 9.27 -12.12
C ALA A 173 -2.15 9.82 -12.32
N LEU A 174 -3.17 8.96 -12.24
CA LEU A 174 -4.55 9.36 -12.00
C LEU A 174 -4.80 9.31 -10.49
N THR A 175 -4.94 10.45 -9.85
CA THR A 175 -5.23 10.53 -8.41
C THR A 175 -6.71 10.31 -8.13
N VAL A 176 -7.07 10.00 -6.87
CA VAL A 176 -8.48 9.88 -6.45
C VAL A 176 -9.23 11.20 -6.65
N SER A 177 -8.61 12.35 -6.30
CA SER A 177 -9.19 13.68 -6.53
C SER A 177 -9.41 13.95 -8.02
N GLY A 178 -8.46 13.55 -8.88
CA GLY A 178 -8.60 13.62 -10.33
C GLY A 178 -9.74 12.78 -10.87
N LEU A 179 -9.88 11.53 -10.39
CA LEU A 179 -11.01 10.65 -10.75
C LEU A 179 -12.34 11.27 -10.29
N ARG A 180 -12.44 11.67 -9.02
CA ARG A 180 -13.65 12.33 -8.49
C ARG A 180 -14.06 13.52 -9.36
N LYS A 181 -13.11 14.37 -9.73
CA LYS A 181 -13.37 15.52 -10.60
C LYS A 181 -13.92 15.10 -11.97
N VAL A 182 -13.35 14.08 -12.60
CA VAL A 182 -13.85 13.57 -13.89
C VAL A 182 -15.27 13.05 -13.76
N LEU A 183 -15.57 12.28 -12.71
CA LEU A 183 -16.92 11.73 -12.48
C LEU A 183 -17.93 12.85 -12.23
N SER A 184 -17.59 13.83 -11.38
CA SER A 184 -18.41 15.01 -11.11
C SER A 184 -18.71 15.81 -12.38
N ASP A 185 -17.67 16.17 -13.15
CA ASP A 185 -17.80 16.96 -14.38
C ASP A 185 -18.56 16.19 -15.49
N SER A 186 -18.59 14.84 -15.40
CA SER A 186 -19.29 14.02 -16.38
C SER A 186 -20.80 14.19 -16.31
N GLY A 187 -21.35 14.40 -15.12
CA GLY A 187 -22.78 14.41 -14.85
C GLY A 187 -23.44 13.08 -15.26
N ILE A 188 -22.69 11.97 -15.16
CA ILE A 188 -23.20 10.60 -15.34
C ILE A 188 -23.39 9.99 -13.95
N ASP A 189 -24.51 9.30 -13.78
CA ASP A 189 -24.71 8.40 -12.67
C ASP A 189 -24.35 6.99 -13.13
N PHE A 190 -23.15 6.53 -12.69
CA PHE A 190 -22.69 5.20 -13.05
C PHE A 190 -23.38 4.13 -12.18
N ASP A 191 -23.81 3.04 -12.80
CA ASP A 191 -24.35 1.90 -12.05
C ASP A 191 -23.22 1.17 -11.32
N MET A 192 -21.99 1.16 -11.88
CA MET A 192 -20.79 0.60 -11.24
C MET A 192 -19.53 1.24 -11.80
N VAL A 193 -18.54 1.42 -10.92
CA VAL A 193 -17.14 1.65 -11.31
C VAL A 193 -16.34 0.40 -10.96
N ILE A 194 -15.65 -0.15 -11.94
CA ILE A 194 -14.82 -1.36 -11.81
C ILE A 194 -13.36 -0.92 -11.90
N PHE A 195 -12.58 -1.34 -10.95
CA PHE A 195 -11.15 -1.10 -10.91
C PHE A 195 -10.39 -2.37 -11.31
N ASP A 196 -9.93 -2.41 -12.55
CA ASP A 196 -8.92 -3.37 -13.00
C ASP A 196 -7.52 -2.82 -12.65
N THR A 197 -7.39 -2.47 -11.37
CA THR A 197 -6.18 -2.00 -10.70
C THR A 197 -6.12 -2.65 -9.31
N GLY A 198 -4.95 -3.00 -8.80
CA GLY A 198 -4.80 -3.46 -7.41
C GLY A 198 -5.02 -2.32 -6.40
N LEU A 199 -5.13 -2.66 -5.13
CA LEU A 199 -5.27 -1.73 -3.99
C LEU A 199 -6.44 -0.74 -4.12
N SER A 200 -7.45 -1.07 -4.91
CA SER A 200 -8.51 -0.15 -5.30
C SER A 200 -9.76 -0.26 -4.42
N SER A 201 -9.97 -1.39 -3.73
CA SER A 201 -11.05 -1.53 -2.77
C SER A 201 -10.66 -0.92 -1.42
N ASN A 202 -10.82 0.39 -1.31
CA ASN A 202 -10.49 1.16 -0.13
C ASN A 202 -11.54 2.23 0.17
N LEU A 203 -11.59 2.66 1.44
CA LEU A 203 -12.57 3.61 1.94
C LEU A 203 -12.49 4.95 1.21
N GLU A 204 -11.28 5.46 0.96
CA GLU A 204 -11.04 6.76 0.35
C GLU A 204 -11.58 6.83 -1.08
N THR A 205 -11.26 5.80 -1.89
CA THR A 205 -11.78 5.70 -3.26
C THR A 205 -13.29 5.53 -3.24
N GLY A 206 -13.81 4.62 -2.41
CA GLY A 206 -15.26 4.41 -2.25
C GLY A 206 -15.99 5.69 -1.87
N TYR A 207 -15.47 6.41 -0.87
CA TYR A 207 -16.04 7.67 -0.42
C TYR A 207 -15.98 8.75 -1.50
N ALA A 208 -14.86 8.89 -2.21
CA ALA A 208 -14.72 9.89 -3.27
C ALA A 208 -15.69 9.69 -4.43
N ILE A 209 -16.02 8.44 -4.78
CA ILE A 209 -16.86 8.13 -5.95
C ILE A 209 -18.34 7.85 -5.60
N ALA A 210 -18.69 7.69 -4.32
CA ALA A 210 -20.05 7.38 -3.88
C ALA A 210 -21.13 8.32 -4.43
N PRO A 211 -20.89 9.64 -4.60
CA PRO A 211 -21.88 10.53 -5.23
C PRO A 211 -22.15 10.23 -6.71
N TYR A 212 -21.29 9.45 -7.38
CA TYR A 212 -21.28 9.30 -8.82
C TYR A 212 -21.43 7.85 -9.30
N ALA A 213 -21.32 6.86 -8.39
CA ALA A 213 -21.48 5.46 -8.69
C ALA A 213 -22.33 4.73 -7.65
N ARG A 214 -23.12 3.71 -8.08
CA ARG A 214 -23.93 2.91 -7.16
C ARG A 214 -23.11 1.80 -6.50
N TYR A 215 -22.25 1.15 -7.25
CA TYR A 215 -21.38 0.09 -6.78
C TYR A 215 -19.93 0.35 -7.18
N MET A 216 -19.01 -0.21 -6.39
CA MET A 216 -17.59 -0.31 -6.68
C MET A 216 -17.20 -1.78 -6.69
N LEU A 217 -16.47 -2.21 -7.73
CA LEU A 217 -15.82 -3.52 -7.78
C LEU A 217 -14.31 -3.30 -7.84
N GLY A 218 -13.56 -3.88 -6.91
CA GLY A 218 -12.12 -3.73 -6.84
C GLY A 218 -11.46 -4.76 -5.92
N SER A 219 -10.15 -4.69 -5.81
CA SER A 219 -9.35 -5.57 -4.96
C SER A 219 -8.65 -4.78 -3.85
N GLN A 220 -8.53 -5.38 -2.68
CA GLN A 220 -7.69 -4.84 -1.60
C GLN A 220 -6.21 -5.10 -1.85
N ASP A 221 -5.87 -6.19 -2.56
CA ASP A 221 -4.49 -6.57 -2.86
C ASP A 221 -4.15 -6.32 -4.35
N ILE A 222 -2.95 -6.70 -4.76
CA ILE A 222 -2.51 -6.65 -6.15
C ILE A 222 -3.44 -7.53 -6.99
N LEU A 223 -3.89 -7.00 -8.10
CA LEU A 223 -4.80 -7.69 -8.99
C LEU A 223 -4.03 -8.13 -10.25
N PRO A 224 -4.01 -9.42 -10.59
CA PRO A 224 -3.34 -9.89 -11.81
C PRO A 224 -3.98 -9.30 -13.08
N PRO A 225 -3.26 -9.25 -14.21
CA PRO A 225 -3.73 -8.60 -15.45
C PRO A 225 -5.05 -9.12 -15.99
N ASP A 226 -5.32 -10.40 -15.81
CA ASP A 226 -6.47 -11.11 -16.36
C ASP A 226 -7.60 -11.33 -15.33
N ALA A 227 -7.53 -10.64 -14.19
CA ALA A 227 -8.53 -10.76 -13.12
C ALA A 227 -9.94 -10.39 -13.58
N ILE A 228 -10.08 -9.38 -14.42
CA ILE A 228 -11.37 -8.97 -14.98
C ILE A 228 -11.60 -9.68 -16.32
N ASP A 229 -12.50 -10.66 -16.32
CA ASP A 229 -12.93 -11.36 -17.52
C ASP A 229 -13.95 -10.53 -18.31
N TYR A 230 -13.42 -9.67 -19.18
CA TYR A 230 -14.25 -8.80 -20.05
C TYR A 230 -15.13 -9.61 -21.03
N GLY A 231 -14.68 -10.79 -21.43
CA GLY A 231 -15.44 -11.69 -22.29
C GLY A 231 -16.69 -12.22 -21.59
N SER A 232 -16.53 -12.72 -20.38
CA SER A 232 -17.66 -13.17 -19.54
C SER A 232 -18.60 -12.03 -19.18
N MET A 233 -18.08 -10.83 -18.89
CA MET A 233 -18.90 -9.62 -18.71
C MET A 233 -19.77 -9.34 -19.94
N ALA A 234 -19.18 -9.41 -21.14
CA ALA A 234 -19.89 -9.17 -22.39
C ALA A 234 -20.97 -10.21 -22.65
N GLU A 235 -20.69 -11.48 -22.37
CA GLU A 235 -21.62 -12.60 -22.49
C GLU A 235 -22.79 -12.48 -21.50
N PHE A 236 -22.49 -12.19 -20.22
CA PHE A 236 -23.50 -12.00 -19.17
C PHE A 236 -24.48 -10.90 -19.57
N LEU A 237 -24.00 -9.71 -19.89
CA LEU A 237 -24.85 -8.57 -20.29
C LEU A 237 -25.61 -8.82 -21.60
N SER A 238 -25.00 -9.51 -22.57
CA SER A 238 -25.66 -9.84 -23.83
C SER A 238 -26.77 -10.85 -23.65
N SER A 239 -26.59 -11.81 -22.77
CA SER A 239 -27.58 -12.85 -22.46
C SER A 239 -28.70 -12.33 -21.56
N ASN A 240 -28.39 -11.42 -20.64
CA ASN A 240 -29.35 -10.86 -19.69
C ASN A 240 -29.19 -9.34 -19.53
N SER A 241 -29.64 -8.58 -20.53
CA SER A 241 -29.54 -7.11 -20.47
C SER A 241 -30.43 -6.43 -19.43
N SER A 242 -31.28 -7.19 -18.74
CA SER A 242 -32.12 -6.71 -17.63
C SER A 242 -31.55 -7.06 -16.25
N ALA A 243 -30.41 -7.75 -16.18
CA ALA A 243 -29.73 -8.02 -14.92
C ALA A 243 -29.38 -6.72 -14.18
N SER A 244 -29.34 -6.76 -12.85
CA SER A 244 -28.87 -5.63 -12.06
C SER A 244 -27.36 -5.45 -12.17
N ALA A 245 -26.85 -4.27 -11.78
CA ALA A 245 -25.41 -4.05 -11.67
C ALA A 245 -24.83 -4.91 -10.53
N MET A 246 -25.59 -5.14 -9.48
CA MET A 246 -25.23 -6.04 -8.39
C MET A 246 -25.04 -7.47 -8.87
N ASP A 247 -26.00 -8.03 -9.65
CA ASP A 247 -25.87 -9.39 -10.20
C ASP A 247 -24.63 -9.52 -11.08
N LEU A 248 -24.34 -8.49 -11.90
CA LEU A 248 -23.12 -8.46 -12.69
C LEU A 248 -21.89 -8.47 -11.81
N GLY A 249 -21.83 -7.61 -10.79
CA GLY A 249 -20.68 -7.51 -9.88
C GLY A 249 -20.40 -8.84 -9.18
N MET A 250 -21.41 -9.48 -8.63
CA MET A 250 -21.29 -10.82 -8.01
C MET A 250 -20.78 -11.86 -9.01
N SER A 251 -21.33 -11.88 -10.23
CA SER A 251 -20.86 -12.77 -11.29
C SER A 251 -19.41 -12.50 -11.69
N MET A 252 -18.93 -11.26 -11.60
CA MET A 252 -17.52 -10.93 -11.89
C MET A 252 -16.57 -11.44 -10.81
N VAL A 253 -16.97 -11.38 -9.53
CA VAL A 253 -16.20 -11.98 -8.43
C VAL A 253 -16.11 -13.49 -8.61
N ASP A 254 -17.24 -14.18 -8.85
CA ASP A 254 -17.25 -15.63 -9.08
C ASP A 254 -16.34 -16.03 -10.25
N ARG A 255 -16.40 -15.28 -11.36
CA ARG A 255 -15.56 -15.53 -12.54
C ARG A 255 -14.09 -15.32 -12.28
N TYR A 256 -13.75 -14.32 -11.49
CA TYR A 256 -12.36 -14.11 -11.08
C TYR A 256 -11.81 -15.35 -10.37
N VAL A 257 -12.53 -15.85 -9.35
CA VAL A 257 -12.12 -17.05 -8.60
C VAL A 257 -12.07 -18.31 -9.49
N GLU A 258 -13.07 -18.50 -10.37
CA GLU A 258 -13.11 -19.63 -11.30
C GLU A 258 -11.93 -19.65 -12.28
N ASN A 259 -11.39 -18.48 -12.63
CA ASN A 259 -10.30 -18.33 -13.59
C ASN A 259 -8.91 -18.48 -12.94
N LEU A 260 -8.81 -18.49 -11.60
CA LEU A 260 -7.53 -18.67 -10.92
C LEU A 260 -6.98 -20.07 -11.18
N SER A 261 -5.70 -20.14 -11.49
CA SER A 261 -5.02 -21.38 -11.89
C SER A 261 -4.75 -22.36 -10.73
N GLY A 262 -5.08 -21.95 -9.49
CA GLY A 262 -4.73 -22.68 -8.27
C GLY A 262 -3.36 -22.27 -7.72
N GLY A 263 -2.94 -22.90 -6.61
CA GLY A 263 -1.69 -22.56 -5.92
C GLY A 263 -1.73 -21.14 -5.36
N GLU A 264 -0.65 -20.38 -5.48
CA GLU A 264 -0.49 -19.04 -4.92
C GLU A 264 -1.57 -18.06 -5.39
N GLU A 265 -2.00 -18.11 -6.67
CA GLU A 265 -3.07 -17.24 -7.16
C GLU A 265 -4.40 -17.48 -6.43
N LEU A 266 -4.72 -18.73 -6.10
CA LEU A 266 -5.95 -19.08 -5.38
C LEU A 266 -5.84 -18.76 -3.88
N SER A 267 -4.68 -18.97 -3.28
CA SER A 267 -4.47 -18.71 -1.85
C SER A 267 -4.41 -17.21 -1.53
N ARG A 268 -4.08 -16.38 -2.52
CA ARG A 268 -3.79 -14.95 -2.34
C ARG A 268 -4.63 -14.00 -3.20
N HIS A 269 -5.85 -14.35 -3.54
CA HIS A 269 -6.75 -13.46 -4.27
C HIS A 269 -7.58 -12.56 -3.35
N SER A 270 -8.00 -11.40 -3.85
CA SER A 270 -8.99 -10.54 -3.21
C SER A 270 -9.81 -9.81 -4.27
N MET A 271 -11.12 -9.81 -4.13
CA MET A 271 -12.04 -8.98 -4.91
C MET A 271 -13.33 -8.75 -4.14
N ALA A 272 -13.80 -7.51 -4.10
CA ALA A 272 -14.99 -7.12 -3.37
C ALA A 272 -15.92 -6.22 -4.20
N LEU A 273 -17.22 -6.47 -4.07
CA LEU A 273 -18.30 -5.62 -4.55
C LEU A 273 -18.85 -4.80 -3.40
N VAL A 274 -18.67 -3.50 -3.45
CA VAL A 274 -19.02 -2.55 -2.40
C VAL A 274 -20.28 -1.76 -2.78
N ASP A 275 -21.25 -1.69 -1.89
CA ASP A 275 -22.41 -0.80 -2.00
C ASP A 275 -22.06 0.62 -1.56
N LEU A 276 -21.84 1.50 -2.53
CA LEU A 276 -21.41 2.87 -2.28
C LEU A 276 -22.47 3.73 -1.53
N ALA A 277 -23.72 3.32 -1.51
CA ALA A 277 -24.73 3.99 -0.68
C ALA A 277 -24.52 3.78 0.82
N LYS A 278 -23.71 2.79 1.19
CA LYS A 278 -23.36 2.47 2.58
C LYS A 278 -22.04 3.10 3.04
N VAL A 279 -21.20 3.51 2.10
CA VAL A 279 -19.84 4.02 2.42
C VAL A 279 -19.90 5.29 3.27
N GLY A 280 -20.96 6.08 3.19
CA GLY A 280 -21.16 7.23 4.08
C GLY A 280 -21.26 6.83 5.56
N GLU A 281 -21.89 5.67 5.86
CA GLU A 281 -21.96 5.13 7.23
C GLU A 281 -20.59 4.61 7.68
N VAL A 282 -19.84 3.95 6.77
CA VAL A 282 -18.45 3.53 7.06
C VAL A 282 -17.60 4.75 7.40
N PHE A 283 -17.68 5.82 6.60
CA PHE A 283 -16.95 7.06 6.84
C PHE A 283 -17.32 7.71 8.19
N SER A 284 -18.60 7.78 8.50
CA SER A 284 -19.08 8.34 9.77
C SER A 284 -18.61 7.52 10.98
N SER A 285 -18.62 6.18 10.87
CA SER A 285 -18.13 5.28 11.90
C SER A 285 -16.62 5.36 12.04
N PHE A 286 -15.88 5.47 10.93
CA PHE A 286 -14.45 5.70 10.91
C PHE A 286 -14.07 7.04 11.57
N THR A 287 -14.83 8.10 11.32
CA THR A 287 -14.62 9.41 11.97
C THR A 287 -14.72 9.31 13.48
N ARG A 288 -15.72 8.59 14.00
CA ARG A 288 -15.85 8.33 15.44
C ARG A 288 -14.69 7.50 16.01
N ALA A 289 -14.20 6.52 15.23
CA ALA A 289 -13.03 5.76 15.62
C ALA A 289 -11.76 6.63 15.66
N ALA A 290 -11.63 7.54 14.69
CA ALA A 290 -10.52 8.49 14.62
C ALA A 290 -10.51 9.49 15.80
N ASP A 291 -11.66 9.90 16.32
CA ASP A 291 -11.75 10.67 17.57
C ASP A 291 -11.16 9.87 18.75
N GLY A 292 -11.42 8.56 18.80
CA GLY A 292 -10.84 7.65 19.79
C GLY A 292 -9.32 7.51 19.63
N MET A 293 -8.81 7.47 18.41
CA MET A 293 -7.37 7.44 18.13
C MET A 293 -6.68 8.72 18.61
N ASP A 294 -7.27 9.89 18.34
CA ASP A 294 -6.73 11.18 18.79
C ASP A 294 -6.69 11.25 20.32
N LEU A 295 -7.72 10.73 21.00
CA LEU A 295 -7.74 10.64 22.45
C LEU A 295 -6.68 9.66 22.99
N ALA A 296 -6.52 8.49 22.37
CA ALA A 296 -5.47 7.53 22.74
C ALA A 296 -4.07 8.12 22.58
N ALA A 297 -3.87 8.98 21.57
CA ALA A 297 -2.61 9.68 21.34
C ALA A 297 -2.23 10.68 22.45
N THR A 298 -3.11 10.93 23.42
CA THR A 298 -2.77 11.75 24.60
C THR A 298 -1.94 11.01 25.67
N SER A 299 -1.86 9.67 25.59
CA SER A 299 -1.04 8.80 26.45
C SER A 299 -0.01 8.08 25.62
N ILE A 300 1.24 8.07 26.10
CA ILE A 300 2.32 7.39 25.37
C ILE A 300 2.13 5.88 25.38
N GLU A 301 1.64 5.34 26.48
CA GLU A 301 1.38 3.93 26.63
C GLU A 301 0.27 3.48 25.65
N ALA A 302 -0.81 4.27 25.55
CA ALA A 302 -1.91 3.98 24.62
C ALA A 302 -1.47 4.17 23.16
N PHE A 303 -0.74 5.25 22.86
CA PHE A 303 -0.22 5.49 21.50
C PHE A 303 0.76 4.40 21.07
N SER A 304 1.68 3.99 21.96
CA SER A 304 2.62 2.90 21.70
C SER A 304 1.89 1.58 21.44
N ALA A 305 0.95 1.23 22.31
CA ALA A 305 0.20 -0.01 22.16
C ALA A 305 -0.66 -0.01 20.89
N MET A 306 -1.28 1.12 20.57
CA MET A 306 -2.05 1.30 19.32
C MET A 306 -1.13 1.20 18.10
N SER A 307 0.03 1.85 18.09
CA SER A 307 0.99 1.77 16.98
C SER A 307 1.50 0.34 16.78
N LYS A 308 1.74 -0.41 17.88
CA LYS A 308 2.09 -1.84 17.81
C LYS A 308 0.93 -2.70 17.30
N ALA A 309 -0.31 -2.39 17.67
CA ALA A 309 -1.49 -3.07 17.13
C ALA A 309 -1.59 -2.86 15.60
N PHE A 310 -1.39 -1.63 15.14
CA PHE A 310 -1.43 -1.31 13.71
C PHE A 310 -0.28 -1.94 12.91
N SER A 311 0.88 -2.12 13.50
CA SER A 311 1.97 -2.84 12.82
C SER A 311 1.61 -4.30 12.54
N ARG A 312 0.62 -4.86 13.26
CA ARG A 312 0.09 -6.22 13.07
C ARG A 312 -1.11 -6.27 12.14
N ALA A 313 -1.74 -5.12 11.84
CA ALA A 313 -2.86 -5.08 10.92
C ALA A 313 -2.42 -5.58 9.55
N TRP A 314 -3.31 -6.32 8.91
CA TRP A 314 -3.04 -6.89 7.59
C TRP A 314 -2.80 -5.77 6.58
N GLU A 315 -1.65 -5.80 5.91
CA GLU A 315 -1.27 -4.84 4.88
C GLU A 315 -1.24 -5.52 3.52
N PHE A 316 -1.89 -4.88 2.55
CA PHE A 316 -1.99 -5.39 1.19
C PHE A 316 -0.88 -4.86 0.28
N GLY A 317 -0.59 -5.59 -0.81
CA GLY A 317 0.38 -5.18 -1.82
C GLY A 317 1.84 -5.37 -1.41
N ARG A 318 2.16 -6.29 -0.51
CA ARG A 318 3.51 -6.53 0.03
C ARG A 318 4.55 -6.97 -0.99
N HIS A 319 4.14 -7.40 -2.17
CA HIS A 319 5.08 -7.74 -3.26
C HIS A 319 5.71 -6.52 -3.93
N SER A 320 5.42 -5.34 -3.43
CA SER A 320 6.05 -4.14 -3.92
C SER A 320 7.20 -3.79 -3.03
N ASP A 321 8.33 -3.44 -3.66
CA ASP A 321 9.46 -2.71 -3.07
C ASP A 321 9.38 -2.53 -1.56
N SER A 322 10.42 -2.74 -0.86
CA SER A 322 10.71 -2.26 0.50
C SER A 322 9.88 -1.09 1.06
N ALA A 323 9.02 -0.52 0.26
CA ALA A 323 8.03 0.48 0.63
C ALA A 323 6.73 -0.22 0.99
N HIS A 324 6.32 -0.10 2.23
CA HIS A 324 4.96 -0.40 2.64
C HIS A 324 3.97 0.36 1.74
N THR A 325 2.91 -0.31 1.32
CA THR A 325 1.82 0.35 0.60
C THR A 325 1.01 1.23 1.54
N ASN A 326 1.12 0.94 2.85
CA ASN A 326 0.32 1.56 3.92
C ASN A 326 -1.19 1.33 3.75
N MET A 327 -1.59 0.35 2.92
CA MET A 327 -2.98 -0.04 2.74
C MET A 327 -3.30 -1.19 3.69
N ILE A 328 -4.00 -0.90 4.78
CA ILE A 328 -4.36 -1.89 5.80
C ILE A 328 -5.85 -2.20 5.78
N ASP A 329 -6.20 -3.41 6.23
CA ASP A 329 -7.61 -3.82 6.32
C ASP A 329 -8.37 -3.01 7.37
N LEU A 330 -9.56 -2.53 6.99
CA LEU A 330 -10.34 -1.64 7.86
C LEU A 330 -11.06 -2.39 8.99
N ALA A 331 -11.49 -3.63 8.77
CA ALA A 331 -12.12 -4.44 9.82
C ALA A 331 -11.08 -4.99 10.80
N ASP A 332 -9.94 -5.48 10.28
CA ASP A 332 -8.82 -5.94 11.12
C ASP A 332 -8.28 -4.80 11.99
N PHE A 333 -8.09 -3.61 11.41
CA PHE A 333 -7.81 -2.39 12.15
C PHE A 333 -8.82 -2.16 13.28
N SER A 334 -10.12 -2.23 12.97
CA SER A 334 -11.17 -1.98 13.96
C SER A 334 -11.10 -2.95 15.14
N ILE A 335 -10.80 -4.22 14.87
CA ILE A 335 -10.64 -5.25 15.90
C ILE A 335 -9.41 -4.96 16.76
N LEU A 336 -8.25 -4.72 16.14
CA LEU A 336 -6.99 -4.48 16.83
C LEU A 336 -6.99 -3.17 17.64
N ALA A 337 -7.72 -2.17 17.17
CA ALA A 337 -7.86 -0.88 17.84
C ALA A 337 -8.95 -0.84 18.93
N SER A 338 -9.72 -1.90 19.11
CA SER A 338 -10.94 -1.91 19.95
C SER A 338 -10.71 -1.42 21.39
N ASP A 339 -9.58 -1.73 22.00
CA ASP A 339 -9.24 -1.28 23.36
C ASP A 339 -9.02 0.25 23.46
N TYR A 340 -8.80 0.92 22.31
CA TYR A 340 -8.46 2.34 22.24
C TYR A 340 -9.60 3.19 21.68
N ILE A 341 -10.34 2.65 20.71
CA ILE A 341 -11.47 3.34 20.09
C ILE A 341 -12.84 2.94 20.69
N GLY A 342 -12.83 1.98 21.63
CA GLY A 342 -14.00 1.60 22.40
C GLY A 342 -15.19 1.12 21.54
N ASP A 343 -16.40 1.55 21.89
CA ASP A 343 -17.64 1.15 21.18
C ASP A 343 -17.66 1.54 19.70
N SER A 344 -16.82 2.50 19.28
CA SER A 344 -16.66 2.88 17.87
C SER A 344 -16.11 1.73 17.02
N SER A 345 -15.37 0.79 17.63
CA SER A 345 -14.88 -0.41 16.96
C SER A 345 -16.03 -1.25 16.41
N THR A 346 -16.99 -1.60 17.24
CA THR A 346 -18.14 -2.42 16.80
C THR A 346 -18.95 -1.70 15.71
N SER A 347 -19.20 -0.40 15.89
CA SER A 347 -19.94 0.40 14.90
C SER A 347 -19.22 0.48 13.56
N LEU A 348 -17.88 0.58 13.58
CA LEU A 348 -17.08 0.61 12.34
C LEU A 348 -17.09 -0.76 11.66
N LEU A 349 -16.92 -1.83 12.45
CA LEU A 349 -16.92 -3.20 11.95
C LEU A 349 -18.27 -3.55 11.28
N ASP A 350 -19.38 -3.25 11.95
CA ASP A 350 -20.72 -3.47 11.41
C ASP A 350 -20.93 -2.67 10.10
N ALA A 351 -20.50 -1.40 10.06
CA ALA A 351 -20.65 -0.57 8.87
C ALA A 351 -19.82 -1.10 7.69
N VAL A 352 -18.59 -1.60 7.95
CA VAL A 352 -17.76 -2.21 6.91
C VAL A 352 -18.48 -3.41 6.31
N TYR A 353 -18.87 -4.38 7.13
CA TYR A 353 -19.55 -5.59 6.63
C TYR A 353 -20.88 -5.28 5.94
N ASP A 354 -21.66 -4.32 6.44
CA ASP A 354 -22.89 -3.88 5.79
C ASP A 354 -22.66 -3.26 4.40
N SER A 355 -21.47 -2.68 4.17
CA SER A 355 -21.14 -2.08 2.88
C SER A 355 -20.67 -3.09 1.82
N ILE A 356 -20.23 -4.28 2.24
CA ILE A 356 -19.75 -5.33 1.35
C ILE A 356 -20.95 -6.18 0.89
N VAL A 357 -21.25 -6.11 -0.40
CA VAL A 357 -22.33 -6.91 -1.01
C VAL A 357 -21.89 -8.35 -1.22
N TYR A 358 -20.69 -8.52 -1.73
CA TYR A 358 -20.11 -9.82 -2.05
C TYR A 358 -18.58 -9.68 -2.16
N GLU A 359 -17.85 -10.64 -1.59
CA GLU A 359 -16.41 -10.64 -1.67
C GLU A 359 -15.86 -12.06 -1.75
N SER A 360 -14.64 -12.20 -2.21
CA SER A 360 -13.85 -13.41 -2.13
C SER A 360 -12.39 -13.07 -1.90
N HIS A 361 -11.78 -13.84 -0.99
CA HIS A 361 -10.35 -13.75 -0.71
C HIS A 361 -9.76 -15.14 -0.47
N GLY A 362 -8.46 -15.28 -0.65
CA GLY A 362 -7.74 -16.54 -0.44
C GLY A 362 -7.32 -16.74 1.01
N ASP A 363 -6.96 -17.98 1.34
CA ASP A 363 -6.61 -18.39 2.71
C ASP A 363 -5.36 -17.66 3.26
N GLU A 364 -4.48 -17.16 2.38
CA GLU A 364 -3.31 -16.35 2.77
C GLU A 364 -3.63 -14.88 3.03
N LEU A 365 -4.87 -14.46 2.84
CA LEU A 365 -5.38 -13.14 3.17
C LEU A 365 -6.49 -13.20 4.25
N PRO A 366 -6.27 -13.87 5.39
CA PRO A 366 -7.34 -14.13 6.36
C PRO A 366 -7.91 -12.86 7.01
N GLY A 367 -7.24 -11.73 6.87
CA GLY A 367 -7.71 -10.42 7.35
C GLY A 367 -8.44 -9.61 6.30
N ALA A 368 -8.62 -10.12 5.08
CA ALA A 368 -9.28 -9.36 4.02
C ALA A 368 -10.79 -9.27 4.26
N SER A 369 -11.29 -8.07 4.52
CA SER A 369 -12.70 -7.79 4.78
C SER A 369 -13.45 -7.18 3.59
N GLY A 370 -12.75 -6.94 2.49
CA GLY A 370 -13.29 -6.29 1.30
C GLY A 370 -13.05 -4.78 1.23
N LEU A 371 -12.58 -4.13 2.29
CA LEU A 371 -12.31 -2.69 2.32
C LEU A 371 -11.04 -2.36 3.13
N SER A 372 -10.09 -1.73 2.49
CA SER A 372 -8.87 -1.21 3.13
C SER A 372 -8.93 0.31 3.34
N PHE A 373 -7.95 0.88 4.02
CA PHE A 373 -7.71 2.30 4.11
C PHE A 373 -6.21 2.61 4.24
N TRP A 374 -5.82 3.83 3.98
CA TRP A 374 -4.43 4.22 4.05
C TRP A 374 -4.03 4.59 5.48
N TYR A 375 -3.07 3.86 6.03
CA TYR A 375 -2.46 4.13 7.32
C TYR A 375 -0.93 4.16 7.16
N PRO A 376 -0.30 5.33 7.14
CA PRO A 376 1.15 5.43 7.01
C PRO A 376 1.82 4.86 8.26
N LYS A 377 2.43 3.70 8.12
CA LYS A 377 3.29 3.16 9.17
C LYS A 377 4.53 4.04 9.31
N PRO A 378 5.10 4.21 10.51
CA PRO A 378 6.36 4.92 10.68
C PRO A 378 7.45 4.16 9.93
N VAL A 379 7.62 4.48 8.65
CA VAL A 379 8.49 3.73 7.78
C VAL A 379 9.90 4.24 7.90
N ILE A 380 10.76 3.30 8.22
CA ILE A 380 12.20 3.43 8.42
C ILE A 380 12.92 3.99 7.20
N LYS A 381 12.34 3.90 6.00
CA LYS A 381 13.02 4.15 4.73
C LYS A 381 12.59 5.41 3.98
N ASN A 382 11.46 6.01 4.32
CA ASN A 382 11.00 7.21 3.61
C ASN A 382 11.49 8.48 4.30
N PRO A 383 12.16 9.39 3.57
CA PRO A 383 12.44 10.72 4.07
C PRO A 383 11.14 11.40 4.52
N LYS A 384 11.18 12.14 5.62
CA LYS A 384 10.05 12.92 6.17
C LYS A 384 9.29 13.75 5.12
N SER A 385 9.98 14.24 4.10
CA SER A 385 9.40 14.99 2.99
C SER A 385 8.40 14.14 2.20
N VAL A 386 8.71 12.86 1.94
CA VAL A 386 7.84 11.97 1.15
C VAL A 386 6.55 11.67 1.89
N VAL A 387 6.64 11.29 3.17
CA VAL A 387 5.42 11.01 3.98
C VAL A 387 4.57 12.27 4.16
N LYS A 388 5.20 13.44 4.27
CA LYS A 388 4.48 14.70 4.34
C LYS A 388 3.79 15.04 3.03
N GLU A 389 4.44 14.84 1.90
CA GLU A 389 3.86 15.05 0.58
C GLU A 389 2.68 14.08 0.34
N GLU A 390 2.81 12.83 0.78
CA GLU A 390 1.72 11.86 0.74
C GLU A 390 0.55 12.29 1.64
N LEU A 391 0.82 12.79 2.85
CA LEU A 391 -0.22 13.29 3.75
C LEU A 391 -0.91 14.53 3.20
N ASP A 392 -0.16 15.48 2.63
CA ASP A 392 -0.71 16.67 2.00
C ASP A 392 -1.64 16.27 0.83
N SER A 393 -1.20 15.33 -0.03
CA SER A 393 -2.01 14.79 -1.12
C SER A 393 -3.24 14.02 -0.59
N TYR A 394 -3.06 13.23 0.46
CA TYR A 394 -4.12 12.45 1.09
C TYR A 394 -5.21 13.36 1.69
N SER A 395 -4.83 14.49 2.28
CA SER A 395 -5.80 15.46 2.83
C SER A 395 -6.75 16.04 1.78
N GLU A 396 -6.33 16.08 0.52
CA GLU A 396 -7.18 16.50 -0.61
C GLU A 396 -8.18 15.42 -1.04
N ILE A 397 -7.91 14.16 -0.67
CA ILE A 397 -8.69 13.00 -1.07
C ILE A 397 -9.73 12.65 0.01
N PHE A 398 -9.33 12.74 1.28
CA PHE A 398 -10.07 12.20 2.39
C PHE A 398 -10.21 13.23 3.51
N GLY A 399 -11.38 13.83 3.61
CA GLY A 399 -11.68 14.95 4.50
C GLY A 399 -12.02 14.56 5.95
N CYS A 400 -11.51 13.42 6.47
CA CYS A 400 -11.72 13.02 7.86
C CYS A 400 -10.83 13.85 8.80
N GLY A 401 -11.36 14.99 9.29
CA GLY A 401 -10.61 15.93 10.13
C GLY A 401 -9.93 15.30 11.35
N PRO A 402 -10.60 14.49 12.19
CA PRO A 402 -9.98 13.82 13.32
C PRO A 402 -8.83 12.89 12.92
N TYR A 403 -9.00 12.13 11.83
CA TYR A 403 -7.94 11.25 11.34
C TYR A 403 -6.73 12.02 10.81
N LEU A 404 -6.96 13.07 10.04
CA LEU A 404 -5.89 13.94 9.56
C LEU A 404 -5.15 14.62 10.71
N ALA A 405 -5.85 15.04 11.75
CA ALA A 405 -5.24 15.60 12.96
C ALA A 405 -4.38 14.57 13.68
N TYR A 406 -4.86 13.32 13.81
CA TYR A 406 -4.09 12.22 14.35
C TYR A 406 -2.84 11.93 13.51
N LEU A 407 -2.97 11.83 12.19
CA LEU A 407 -1.84 11.57 11.29
C LEU A 407 -0.80 12.71 11.33
N ASP A 408 -1.22 13.96 11.35
CA ASP A 408 -0.32 15.11 11.46
C ASP A 408 0.45 15.08 12.80
N ALA A 409 -0.24 14.76 13.90
CA ALA A 409 0.38 14.59 15.20
C ALA A 409 1.36 13.41 15.24
N ALA A 410 1.00 12.27 14.64
CA ALA A 410 1.85 11.11 14.52
C ALA A 410 3.09 11.43 13.66
N LEU A 411 2.92 12.04 12.50
CA LEU A 411 4.00 12.44 11.60
C LEU A 411 4.95 13.43 12.27
N ASP A 412 4.44 14.40 13.00
CA ASP A 412 5.26 15.32 13.77
C ASP A 412 6.06 14.62 14.87
N SER A 413 5.49 13.60 15.52
CA SER A 413 6.18 12.79 16.50
C SER A 413 7.29 11.96 15.85
N TRP A 414 7.02 11.35 14.69
CA TRP A 414 8.02 10.59 13.92
C TRP A 414 9.13 11.49 13.37
N SER A 415 8.89 12.78 13.25
CA SER A 415 9.83 13.73 12.66
C SER A 415 10.63 14.54 13.69
N ALA A 416 10.30 14.49 14.97
CA ALA A 416 10.97 15.28 15.98
C ALA A 416 12.20 14.56 16.52
N PRO A 417 13.41 15.17 16.53
CA PRO A 417 14.47 14.70 17.41
C PRO A 417 13.95 14.78 18.83
N THR A 418 14.15 13.75 19.58
CA THR A 418 13.56 13.39 20.87
C THR A 418 13.58 14.46 21.97
N TRP A 419 14.15 15.63 21.76
CA TRP A 419 14.41 16.52 22.88
C TRP A 419 14.45 18.01 22.59
N VAL A 420 14.26 18.44 21.38
CA VAL A 420 14.22 19.90 21.13
C VAL A 420 13.37 20.25 19.91
N ARG A 421 12.10 20.52 20.10
CA ARG A 421 11.51 21.63 19.33
C ARG A 421 10.59 22.43 20.23
N SER A 422 10.99 23.67 20.49
CA SER A 422 10.08 24.68 20.98
C SER A 422 8.77 24.60 20.19
N LEU A 423 7.68 24.32 20.88
CA LEU A 423 6.33 24.32 20.36
C LEU A 423 6.11 25.60 19.55
N LYS A 424 6.16 25.50 18.24
CA LYS A 424 5.52 26.50 17.40
C LYS A 424 4.04 26.19 17.44
N GLN A 425 3.25 27.08 18.02
CA GLN A 425 1.81 27.06 17.84
C GLN A 425 1.52 26.98 16.35
N THR A 426 0.72 26.00 15.94
CA THR A 426 0.12 25.99 14.60
C THR A 426 -0.75 27.25 14.47
N GLU A 427 -0.92 27.77 13.28
CA GLU A 427 -1.75 28.96 13.03
C GLU A 427 -3.19 28.81 13.53
N SER A 428 -3.67 27.57 13.69
CA SER A 428 -4.98 27.23 14.28
C SER A 428 -5.03 27.25 15.80
N GLY A 429 -3.92 27.52 16.51
CA GLY A 429 -3.89 27.50 17.97
C GLY A 429 -3.96 26.12 18.61
N ARG A 430 -4.12 25.05 17.83
CA ARG A 430 -4.09 23.67 18.33
C ARG A 430 -2.65 23.21 18.45
N VAL A 431 -2.27 22.81 19.66
CA VAL A 431 -1.10 21.99 19.87
C VAL A 431 -1.57 20.56 19.74
N PRO A 432 -1.09 19.77 18.76
CA PRO A 432 -1.40 18.35 18.71
C PRO A 432 -1.14 17.71 20.06
N CYS A 433 -2.03 16.84 20.52
CA CYS A 433 -1.93 16.23 21.86
C CYS A 433 -0.57 15.60 22.10
N LEU A 434 -0.01 14.95 21.08
CA LEU A 434 1.34 14.37 21.15
C LEU A 434 2.43 15.43 21.35
N ARG A 435 2.39 16.57 20.65
CA ARG A 435 3.35 17.67 20.88
C ARG A 435 3.29 18.20 22.30
N ARG A 436 2.09 18.35 22.86
CA ARG A 436 1.90 18.76 24.25
C ARG A 436 2.47 17.73 25.20
N PHE A 437 2.22 16.47 24.96
CA PHE A 437 2.73 15.37 25.74
C PHE A 437 4.28 15.34 25.74
N PHE A 438 4.92 15.48 24.57
CA PHE A 438 6.38 15.54 24.44
C PHE A 438 7.00 16.77 25.12
N ALA A 439 6.31 17.90 25.09
CA ALA A 439 6.77 19.10 25.77
C ALA A 439 6.74 18.96 27.31
N GLU A 440 5.74 18.27 27.84
CA GLU A 440 5.55 18.06 29.26
C GLU A 440 6.42 16.92 29.83
N LYS A 441 6.71 15.91 28.98
CA LYS A 441 7.57 14.77 29.32
C LYS A 441 8.88 14.81 28.52
N SER A 442 9.66 15.87 28.63
CA SER A 442 11.07 15.90 28.17
C SER A 442 11.96 14.80 28.79
N ALA A 443 11.36 13.90 29.55
CA ALA A 443 11.92 12.74 30.20
C ALA A 443 11.50 11.41 29.53
N MET A 444 10.93 11.41 28.34
CA MET A 444 10.90 10.16 27.60
C MET A 444 12.32 9.69 27.37
N HIS A 445 12.59 8.55 27.97
CA HIS A 445 13.91 7.95 27.87
C HIS A 445 14.16 7.67 26.40
N PRO A 446 15.18 8.28 25.77
CA PRO A 446 15.60 7.83 24.46
C PRO A 446 15.88 6.34 24.57
N VAL A 447 15.53 5.57 23.55
CA VAL A 447 15.94 4.17 23.49
C VAL A 447 17.44 4.14 23.71
N SER A 448 17.88 3.46 24.74
CA SER A 448 19.28 3.25 25.03
C SER A 448 19.57 1.76 25.13
N PHE A 449 20.72 1.34 24.65
CA PHE A 449 21.10 -0.07 24.60
C PHE A 449 22.56 -0.29 25.01
N SER A 450 22.84 -1.49 25.53
CA SER A 450 24.18 -2.01 25.68
C SER A 450 24.51 -2.91 24.48
N GLU A 451 25.78 -2.94 24.09
CA GLU A 451 26.23 -3.63 22.91
C GLU A 451 27.22 -4.74 23.25
N ASN A 452 27.12 -5.85 22.54
CA ASN A 452 28.13 -6.90 22.56
C ASN A 452 28.44 -7.34 21.12
N ALA A 453 29.70 -7.68 20.86
CA ALA A 453 30.10 -8.36 19.64
C ALA A 453 31.06 -9.49 20.03
N SER A 454 30.82 -10.68 19.51
CA SER A 454 31.75 -11.80 19.62
C SER A 454 32.78 -11.73 18.50
N GLY A 455 33.89 -12.45 18.66
CA GLY A 455 34.95 -12.51 17.63
C GLY A 455 34.56 -13.30 16.36
N GLU A 456 33.36 -13.88 16.32
CA GLU A 456 32.89 -14.79 15.25
C GLU A 456 31.80 -14.18 14.36
N GLY A 457 31.64 -12.87 14.37
CA GLY A 457 30.60 -12.20 13.56
C GLY A 457 29.24 -12.08 14.24
N ASP A 458 29.10 -12.55 15.47
CA ASP A 458 27.85 -12.40 16.24
C ASP A 458 27.80 -11.04 16.89
N PHE A 459 26.68 -10.36 16.69
CA PHE A 459 26.38 -9.06 17.25
C PHE A 459 25.14 -9.15 18.13
N SER A 460 25.10 -8.40 19.19
CA SER A 460 23.87 -8.27 19.97
C SER A 460 23.77 -6.93 20.66
N ILE A 461 22.53 -6.49 20.84
CA ILE A 461 22.18 -5.33 21.65
C ILE A 461 21.16 -5.73 22.72
N LYS A 462 21.18 -5.01 23.84
CA LYS A 462 20.16 -5.09 24.87
C LYS A 462 19.53 -3.70 25.04
N ILE A 463 18.22 -3.62 24.92
CA ILE A 463 17.50 -2.39 25.20
C ILE A 463 17.46 -2.21 26.74
N VAL A 464 18.03 -1.13 27.22
CA VAL A 464 18.09 -0.83 28.66
C VAL A 464 17.07 0.20 29.11
N SER A 465 16.50 0.96 28.19
CA SER A 465 15.38 1.88 28.43
C SER A 465 14.65 2.20 27.14
N GLY A 466 13.35 2.50 27.24
CA GLY A 466 12.50 2.84 26.09
C GLY A 466 12.02 1.62 25.30
N GLU A 467 12.10 0.42 25.85
CA GLU A 467 11.69 -0.83 25.21
C GLU A 467 10.21 -0.81 24.80
N GLU A 468 9.38 -0.15 25.60
CA GLU A 468 7.95 0.03 25.31
C GLU A 468 7.70 0.81 24.02
N ALA A 469 8.66 1.63 23.60
CA ALA A 469 8.56 2.44 22.39
C ALA A 469 9.24 1.82 21.16
N VAL A 470 9.89 0.68 21.29
CA VAL A 470 10.58 0.03 20.17
C VAL A 470 9.56 -0.53 19.17
N SER A 471 9.67 -0.12 17.91
CA SER A 471 8.86 -0.60 16.78
C SER A 471 9.58 -1.68 15.99
N SER A 472 10.87 -1.46 15.67
CA SER A 472 11.68 -2.47 14.98
C SER A 472 13.14 -2.40 15.42
N VAL A 473 13.82 -3.51 15.21
CA VAL A 473 15.28 -3.61 15.36
C VAL A 473 15.81 -4.25 14.08
N ASP A 474 16.70 -3.53 13.39
CA ASP A 474 17.28 -3.98 12.14
C ASP A 474 18.80 -4.10 12.31
N PHE A 475 19.41 -5.11 11.72
CA PHE A 475 20.86 -5.22 11.59
C PHE A 475 21.31 -4.67 10.24
N ARG A 476 22.38 -3.90 10.23
CA ARG A 476 22.90 -3.19 9.07
C ARG A 476 24.34 -3.54 8.83
N ALA A 477 24.70 -3.77 7.55
CA ALA A 477 26.07 -3.90 7.09
C ALA A 477 26.33 -2.93 5.93
N LEU A 478 27.21 -1.97 6.13
CA LEU A 478 27.60 -0.97 5.15
C LEU A 478 28.97 -1.32 4.57
N TYR A 479 29.04 -1.52 3.28
CA TYR A 479 30.28 -1.72 2.52
C TYR A 479 30.83 -0.39 2.04
N MET A 480 32.11 -0.16 2.29
CA MET A 480 32.82 1.02 1.81
C MET A 480 33.56 0.69 0.53
N GLU A 481 33.04 1.11 -0.60
CA GLU A 481 33.66 0.87 -1.88
C GLU A 481 34.86 1.83 -2.11
N GLU A 482 36.06 1.32 -2.14
CA GLU A 482 37.27 2.15 -2.26
C GLU A 482 37.39 2.93 -3.58
N LYS A 483 36.81 2.40 -4.67
CA LYS A 483 36.95 3.01 -6.01
C LYS A 483 36.12 4.27 -6.18
N THR A 484 34.92 4.26 -5.68
CA THR A 484 33.95 5.35 -5.85
C THR A 484 33.78 6.20 -4.59
N GLY A 485 34.22 5.66 -3.44
CA GLY A 485 33.92 6.24 -2.13
C GLY A 485 32.46 6.10 -1.74
N ALA A 486 31.70 5.25 -2.41
CA ALA A 486 30.30 4.97 -2.08
C ALA A 486 30.20 4.12 -0.82
N VAL A 487 29.21 4.40 -0.01
CA VAL A 487 28.80 3.55 1.11
C VAL A 487 27.55 2.79 0.66
N ILE A 488 27.67 1.49 0.49
CA ILE A 488 26.65 0.63 -0.09
C ILE A 488 26.09 -0.27 1.01
N ARG A 489 24.77 -0.36 1.12
CA ARG A 489 24.10 -1.30 2.01
C ARG A 489 24.23 -2.73 1.45
N MET A 490 24.90 -3.59 2.20
CA MET A 490 25.06 -5.01 1.88
C MET A 490 24.77 -5.82 3.13
N GLU A 491 23.49 -5.95 3.46
CA GLU A 491 23.07 -6.74 4.60
C GLU A 491 23.23 -8.23 4.27
N SER A 492 23.81 -8.98 5.20
CA SER A 492 23.83 -10.44 5.11
C SER A 492 22.40 -10.99 5.30
N LEU A 493 22.13 -12.13 4.71
CA LEU A 493 20.92 -12.91 4.97
C LEU A 493 20.94 -13.34 6.44
N GLY A 494 20.24 -12.63 7.28
CA GLY A 494 20.15 -12.96 8.70
C GLY A 494 19.15 -12.04 9.37
N ASP A 495 18.14 -12.66 9.96
CA ASP A 495 17.16 -11.95 10.76
C ASP A 495 17.76 -11.47 12.08
N VAL A 496 17.12 -10.51 12.69
CA VAL A 496 17.40 -10.11 14.05
C VAL A 496 16.57 -10.99 14.98
N ASP A 497 17.24 -11.89 15.66
CA ASP A 497 16.63 -12.76 16.66
C ASP A 497 16.41 -12.03 17.98
N PHE A 498 15.30 -12.34 18.66
CA PHE A 498 15.02 -11.82 19.98
C PHE A 498 15.04 -12.93 21.04
N ASP A 499 16.00 -12.85 21.94
CA ASP A 499 16.07 -13.73 23.12
C ASP A 499 15.22 -13.16 24.26
N TYR A 500 14.06 -13.75 24.48
CA TYR A 500 13.13 -13.38 25.56
C TYR A 500 13.73 -13.56 26.96
N SER A 501 14.65 -14.52 27.12
CA SER A 501 15.23 -14.82 28.45
C SER A 501 16.23 -13.76 28.91
N GLU A 502 16.95 -13.18 27.99
CA GLU A 502 17.98 -12.15 28.24
C GLU A 502 17.53 -10.74 27.84
N ASN A 503 16.36 -10.62 27.22
CA ASN A 503 15.85 -9.37 26.62
C ASN A 503 16.88 -8.74 25.67
N ARG A 504 17.34 -9.55 24.71
CA ARG A 504 18.46 -9.21 23.81
C ARG A 504 18.08 -9.48 22.37
N TYR A 505 18.44 -8.56 21.50
CA TYR A 505 18.39 -8.73 20.05
C TYR A 505 19.77 -9.16 19.56
N GLY A 506 19.81 -10.17 18.69
CA GLY A 506 21.03 -10.72 18.13
C GLY A 506 20.95 -10.85 16.62
N SER A 507 22.10 -10.77 15.96
CA SER A 507 22.24 -11.10 14.54
C SER A 507 23.66 -11.58 14.26
N THR A 508 23.80 -12.47 13.29
CA THR A 508 25.09 -12.99 12.86
C THR A 508 25.44 -12.43 11.48
N PHE A 509 26.56 -11.71 11.39
CA PHE A 509 27.11 -11.31 10.10
C PHE A 509 27.88 -12.51 9.51
N THR A 510 27.25 -13.23 8.60
CA THR A 510 27.82 -14.45 7.98
C THR A 510 28.91 -14.16 6.95
N GLY A 511 28.96 -12.93 6.43
CA GLY A 511 29.81 -12.59 5.28
C GLY A 511 29.26 -13.11 3.96
N GLU A 512 27.98 -13.52 3.93
CA GLU A 512 27.27 -14.01 2.75
C GLU A 512 26.04 -13.18 2.45
N MET A 513 25.66 -13.15 1.17
CA MET A 513 24.40 -12.56 0.72
C MET A 513 23.88 -13.28 -0.52
N LEU A 514 22.67 -12.95 -0.95
CA LEU A 514 22.18 -13.42 -2.25
C LEU A 514 23.05 -12.91 -3.38
N SER A 515 23.29 -13.76 -4.36
CA SER A 515 23.93 -13.39 -5.62
C SER A 515 23.15 -13.96 -6.80
N PHE A 516 23.25 -13.26 -7.91
CA PHE A 516 22.74 -13.69 -9.19
C PHE A 516 23.91 -13.72 -10.19
N ASP A 517 24.25 -14.89 -10.69
CA ASP A 517 25.45 -15.12 -11.53
C ASP A 517 26.74 -14.55 -10.88
N GLY A 518 26.87 -14.69 -9.55
CA GLY A 518 28.00 -14.18 -8.79
C GLY A 518 28.00 -12.67 -8.55
N HIS A 519 26.97 -11.93 -8.99
CA HIS A 519 26.77 -10.53 -8.62
C HIS A 519 25.93 -10.43 -7.36
N PRO A 520 26.34 -9.64 -6.35
CA PRO A 520 25.53 -9.41 -5.16
C PRO A 520 24.15 -8.87 -5.50
N VAL A 521 23.14 -9.29 -4.77
CA VAL A 521 21.74 -8.83 -4.91
C VAL A 521 21.26 -8.34 -3.56
N TRP A 522 20.88 -7.07 -3.49
CA TRP A 522 20.21 -6.55 -2.32
C TRP A 522 18.71 -6.91 -2.40
N ALA A 523 18.28 -7.83 -1.57
CA ALA A 523 16.91 -8.33 -1.56
C ALA A 523 16.33 -8.27 -0.14
N GLU A 524 15.04 -8.05 -0.04
CA GLU A 524 14.28 -8.07 1.20
C GLU A 524 13.39 -9.30 1.23
N CYS A 525 13.38 -10.01 2.35
CA CYS A 525 12.40 -11.07 2.58
C CYS A 525 11.03 -10.42 2.79
N VAL A 526 10.11 -10.69 1.89
CA VAL A 526 8.75 -10.11 1.93
C VAL A 526 7.73 -11.09 2.48
N GLU A 527 8.06 -12.37 2.47
CA GLU A 527 7.23 -13.45 2.99
C GLU A 527 8.12 -14.59 3.46
N SER A 528 7.77 -15.23 4.59
CA SER A 528 8.50 -16.36 5.15
C SER A 528 7.55 -17.26 5.93
N ASP A 529 7.70 -18.59 5.73
CA ASP A 529 7.08 -19.62 6.54
C ASP A 529 8.13 -20.69 6.93
N ASP A 530 7.69 -21.81 7.51
CA ASP A 530 8.61 -22.89 7.94
C ASP A 530 9.34 -23.60 6.78
N SER A 531 8.90 -23.41 5.54
CA SER A 531 9.38 -24.12 4.35
C SER A 531 9.89 -23.22 3.23
N HIS A 532 9.43 -21.98 3.18
CA HIS A 532 9.70 -21.08 2.07
C HIS A 532 9.97 -19.66 2.54
N GLU A 533 10.79 -18.96 1.76
CA GLU A 533 11.01 -17.52 1.84
C GLU A 533 10.85 -16.91 0.46
N LEU A 534 10.17 -15.77 0.37
CA LEU A 534 10.06 -14.98 -0.84
C LEU A 534 10.85 -13.69 -0.69
N TYR A 535 11.81 -13.50 -1.57
CA TYR A 535 12.64 -12.31 -1.61
C TYR A 535 12.23 -11.40 -2.75
N TYR A 536 12.17 -10.11 -2.48
CA TYR A 536 11.96 -9.06 -3.46
C TYR A 536 13.23 -8.22 -3.62
N THR A 537 13.59 -7.92 -4.87
CA THR A 537 14.65 -6.96 -5.19
C THR A 537 14.23 -6.02 -6.31
N LEU A 538 14.57 -4.74 -6.17
CA LEU A 538 14.42 -3.77 -7.26
C LEU A 538 15.60 -3.93 -8.23
N VAL A 539 15.29 -4.02 -9.51
CA VAL A 539 16.28 -4.14 -10.59
C VAL A 539 15.95 -3.16 -11.73
N MET A 540 16.94 -2.90 -12.59
CA MET A 540 16.67 -2.36 -13.92
C MET A 540 16.64 -3.53 -14.90
N TYR A 541 15.48 -3.81 -15.47
CA TYR A 541 15.23 -4.87 -16.43
C TYR A 541 15.11 -4.26 -17.83
N ASN A 542 16.05 -4.54 -18.69
CA ASN A 542 16.12 -3.96 -20.07
C ASN A 542 15.95 -2.43 -20.10
N GLY A 543 16.49 -1.74 -19.07
CA GLY A 543 16.44 -0.29 -18.94
C GLY A 543 15.18 0.28 -18.27
N PHE A 544 14.28 -0.56 -17.74
CA PHE A 544 13.11 -0.15 -16.97
C PHE A 544 13.21 -0.67 -15.53
N TYR A 545 12.68 0.07 -14.58
CA TYR A 545 12.52 -0.46 -13.23
C TYR A 545 11.61 -1.67 -13.22
N ALA A 546 11.98 -2.69 -12.46
CA ALA A 546 11.19 -3.89 -12.27
C ALA A 546 11.41 -4.47 -10.87
N GLY A 547 10.40 -5.11 -10.32
CA GLY A 547 10.52 -5.99 -9.17
C GLY A 547 10.94 -7.38 -9.65
N LEU A 548 12.01 -7.94 -9.08
CA LEU A 548 12.41 -9.33 -9.29
C LEU A 548 12.08 -10.12 -8.04
N LEU A 549 11.28 -11.17 -8.17
CA LEU A 549 10.94 -12.09 -7.09
C LEU A 549 11.81 -13.35 -7.16
N ILE A 550 12.35 -13.72 -6.00
CA ILE A 550 13.21 -14.87 -5.81
C ILE A 550 12.59 -15.73 -4.70
N HIS A 551 12.23 -16.95 -5.04
CA HIS A 551 11.72 -17.95 -4.11
C HIS A 551 12.90 -18.77 -3.55
N HIS A 552 12.95 -18.96 -2.24
CA HIS A 552 13.89 -19.84 -1.53
C HIS A 552 13.11 -21.00 -0.90
N ASP A 553 13.44 -22.20 -1.29
CA ASP A 553 13.00 -23.42 -0.60
C ASP A 553 13.99 -23.69 0.54
N ILE A 554 13.54 -23.52 1.79
CA ILE A 554 14.37 -23.67 2.99
C ILE A 554 14.79 -25.13 3.18
N VAL A 555 13.94 -26.08 2.77
CA VAL A 555 14.19 -27.53 2.98
C VAL A 555 15.32 -28.02 2.09
N ASP A 556 15.31 -27.61 0.83
CA ASP A 556 16.32 -28.01 -0.17
C ASP A 556 17.46 -26.97 -0.29
N ASP A 557 17.38 -25.85 0.43
CA ASP A 557 18.29 -24.66 0.35
C ASP A 557 18.53 -24.24 -1.11
N SER A 558 17.44 -24.13 -1.88
CA SER A 558 17.48 -23.85 -3.30
C SER A 558 16.71 -22.57 -3.65
N PHE A 559 17.27 -21.79 -4.58
CA PHE A 559 16.67 -20.54 -5.03
C PHE A 559 16.13 -20.67 -6.45
N LYS A 560 14.99 -20.02 -6.70
CA LYS A 560 14.37 -19.97 -8.00
C LYS A 560 13.85 -18.56 -8.28
N ILE A 561 14.09 -18.06 -9.49
CA ILE A 561 13.48 -16.81 -9.94
C ILE A 561 12.03 -17.10 -10.26
N GLU A 562 11.12 -16.41 -9.57
CA GLU A 562 9.68 -16.48 -9.83
C GLU A 562 9.30 -15.68 -11.08
N GLY A 563 9.92 -14.52 -11.27
CA GLY A 563 9.73 -13.67 -12.42
C GLY A 563 10.07 -12.22 -12.17
N VAL A 564 9.95 -11.40 -13.21
CA VAL A 564 10.10 -9.96 -13.12
C VAL A 564 8.76 -9.27 -13.35
N TYR A 565 8.57 -8.15 -12.66
CA TYR A 565 7.35 -7.32 -12.73
C TYR A 565 7.76 -5.91 -13.15
N PRO A 566 7.77 -5.61 -14.48
CA PRO A 566 8.13 -4.30 -15.01
C PRO A 566 7.21 -3.19 -14.47
N LYS A 567 7.78 -2.03 -14.21
CA LYS A 567 7.10 -0.88 -13.60
C LYS A 567 7.12 0.33 -14.54
N CYS A 568 5.99 0.98 -14.75
CA CYS A 568 5.90 2.20 -15.55
C CYS A 568 6.34 3.46 -14.78
N SER A 569 6.41 3.38 -13.46
CA SER A 569 6.91 4.41 -12.55
C SER A 569 7.57 3.75 -11.36
N LEU A 570 8.51 4.42 -10.70
CA LEU A 570 9.15 3.91 -9.48
C LEU A 570 8.10 3.60 -8.39
N ASP A 571 7.05 4.42 -8.30
CA ASP A 571 5.96 4.27 -7.33
C ASP A 571 4.86 3.31 -7.77
N ALA A 572 4.84 2.89 -9.03
CA ALA A 572 3.86 1.93 -9.52
C ALA A 572 4.22 0.51 -9.08
N ILE A 573 3.20 -0.29 -8.83
CA ILE A 573 3.34 -1.72 -8.56
C ILE A 573 3.12 -2.47 -9.88
N GLY A 574 4.13 -3.25 -10.30
CA GLY A 574 4.02 -4.09 -11.48
C GLY A 574 2.99 -5.19 -11.26
N ARG A 575 2.08 -5.37 -12.20
CA ARG A 575 0.99 -6.36 -12.13
C ARG A 575 1.22 -7.56 -13.04
N LYS A 576 2.01 -7.35 -14.09
CA LYS A 576 2.25 -8.35 -15.12
C LYS A 576 3.59 -9.01 -14.91
N LYS A 577 3.54 -10.28 -14.54
CA LYS A 577 4.72 -11.13 -14.51
C LYS A 577 5.25 -11.32 -15.94
N SER A 578 6.55 -11.19 -16.08
CA SER A 578 7.28 -11.57 -17.28
C SER A 578 8.31 -12.62 -16.90
N ASP A 579 8.39 -13.69 -17.66
CA ASP A 579 9.49 -14.62 -17.53
C ASP A 579 10.76 -14.00 -18.12
N LEU A 580 11.90 -14.30 -17.54
CA LEU A 580 13.18 -13.88 -18.09
C LEU A 580 13.51 -14.70 -19.33
N GLU A 581 13.98 -14.03 -20.39
CA GLU A 581 14.41 -14.64 -21.64
C GLU A 581 15.94 -14.53 -21.82
N ASP A 582 16.53 -15.51 -22.50
CA ASP A 582 17.98 -15.47 -22.81
C ASP A 582 18.33 -14.17 -23.55
N GLY A 583 19.22 -13.37 -22.97
CA GLY A 583 19.63 -12.08 -23.50
C GLY A 583 19.08 -10.87 -22.75
N ASP A 584 18.18 -11.05 -21.79
CA ASP A 584 17.68 -9.96 -20.95
C ASP A 584 18.79 -9.37 -20.07
N LEU A 585 18.87 -8.03 -20.07
CA LEU A 585 19.82 -7.31 -19.22
C LEU A 585 19.17 -7.00 -17.88
N ILE A 586 19.83 -7.41 -16.80
CA ILE A 586 19.45 -7.13 -15.42
C ILE A 586 20.58 -6.32 -14.76
N GLU A 587 20.23 -5.12 -14.26
CA GLU A 587 21.13 -4.30 -13.47
C GLU A 587 20.61 -4.28 -12.02
N PHE A 588 21.43 -4.70 -11.07
CA PHE A 588 21.05 -4.78 -9.66
C PHE A 588 21.10 -3.39 -9.04
N VAL A 589 20.12 -3.07 -8.20
CA VAL A 589 19.96 -1.75 -7.59
C VAL A 589 20.15 -1.86 -6.08
N PHE A 590 21.01 -1.02 -5.55
CA PHE A 590 21.35 -1.01 -4.13
C PHE A 590 21.05 0.35 -3.49
N PRO A 591 20.63 0.38 -2.22
CA PRO A 591 20.69 1.60 -1.43
C PRO A 591 22.16 2.01 -1.23
N ALA A 592 22.53 3.15 -1.76
CA ALA A 592 23.88 3.66 -1.68
C ALA A 592 23.91 5.15 -1.36
N GLN A 593 24.96 5.58 -0.65
CA GLN A 593 25.21 6.98 -0.32
C GLN A 593 26.49 7.44 -1.01
N PHE A 594 26.42 8.61 -1.65
CA PHE A 594 27.54 9.21 -2.33
C PHE A 594 27.88 10.58 -1.75
N GLY A 595 29.16 10.84 -1.51
CA GLY A 595 29.64 12.16 -1.09
C GLY A 595 29.36 12.52 0.36
N VAL A 596 29.46 13.83 0.65
CA VAL A 596 29.40 14.35 2.04
C VAL A 596 27.98 14.48 2.57
N ASP A 597 27.00 14.56 1.69
CA ASP A 597 25.61 14.82 2.07
C ASP A 597 24.84 13.58 2.50
N LEU A 598 25.47 12.40 2.40
CA LEU A 598 24.97 11.09 2.87
C LEU A 598 23.47 10.84 2.57
N VAL A 599 23.00 11.27 1.41
CA VAL A 599 21.65 10.96 0.95
C VAL A 599 21.65 9.57 0.32
N GLU A 600 20.94 8.66 0.93
CA GLU A 600 20.74 7.30 0.37
C GLU A 600 19.88 7.41 -0.89
N SER A 601 20.31 6.77 -1.96
CA SER A 601 19.59 6.65 -3.22
C SER A 601 19.72 5.24 -3.77
N MET A 602 18.67 4.77 -4.46
CA MET A 602 18.72 3.50 -5.17
C MET A 602 19.62 3.64 -6.41
N THR A 603 20.71 2.92 -6.44
CA THR A 603 21.77 3.09 -7.45
C THR A 603 22.13 1.73 -8.07
N PRO A 604 22.26 1.62 -9.40
CA PRO A 604 22.72 0.41 -10.04
C PRO A 604 24.14 0.03 -9.57
N TYR A 605 24.31 -1.23 -9.17
CA TYR A 605 25.59 -1.79 -8.72
C TYR A 605 25.75 -3.22 -9.21
N GLY A 606 26.34 -3.38 -10.38
CA GLY A 606 26.50 -4.67 -11.05
C GLY A 606 25.37 -4.96 -12.04
N SER A 607 25.67 -5.79 -13.00
CA SER A 607 24.71 -6.22 -14.03
C SER A 607 25.10 -7.58 -14.60
N THR A 608 24.10 -8.33 -15.04
CA THR A 608 24.29 -9.58 -15.80
C THR A 608 23.34 -9.63 -16.98
N VAL A 609 23.67 -10.50 -17.94
CA VAL A 609 22.76 -10.87 -19.03
C VAL A 609 22.19 -12.25 -18.69
N TYR A 610 20.89 -12.32 -18.49
CA TYR A 610 20.21 -13.56 -18.16
C TYR A 610 20.37 -14.62 -19.24
N THR A 611 20.56 -15.84 -18.81
CA THR A 611 20.51 -17.04 -19.63
C THR A 611 19.77 -18.13 -18.88
N SER A 612 19.28 -19.14 -19.58
CA SER A 612 18.64 -20.31 -18.95
C SER A 612 19.55 -21.12 -18.00
N SER A 613 20.85 -20.78 -17.94
CA SER A 613 21.82 -21.32 -16.98
C SER A 613 22.18 -20.36 -15.85
N SER A 614 21.54 -19.19 -15.80
CA SER A 614 21.74 -18.23 -14.72
C SER A 614 21.28 -18.80 -13.38
N VAL A 615 22.03 -18.50 -12.32
CA VAL A 615 21.85 -19.10 -10.99
C VAL A 615 21.71 -18.00 -9.94
N VAL A 616 20.75 -18.18 -9.05
CA VAL A 616 20.66 -17.46 -7.79
C VAL A 616 21.15 -18.38 -6.67
N GLU A 617 22.05 -17.89 -5.85
CA GLU A 617 22.64 -18.65 -4.74
C GLU A 617 23.13 -17.74 -3.62
N LYS A 618 23.39 -18.29 -2.44
CA LYS A 618 24.15 -17.59 -1.40
C LYS A 618 25.63 -17.55 -1.81
N SER A 619 26.22 -16.39 -1.79
CA SER A 619 27.64 -16.22 -2.09
C SER A 619 28.33 -15.28 -1.11
N ALA A 620 29.67 -15.39 -1.06
CA ALA A 620 30.45 -14.51 -0.22
C ALA A 620 30.29 -13.04 -0.61
N LEU A 621 30.22 -12.18 0.39
CA LEU A 621 30.27 -10.74 0.21
C LEU A 621 31.60 -10.32 -0.47
N PRO A 622 31.64 -9.21 -1.22
CA PRO A 622 32.87 -8.63 -1.74
C PRO A 622 33.92 -8.43 -0.67
N ASP A 623 35.20 -8.69 -1.01
CA ASP A 623 36.31 -8.40 -0.12
C ASP A 623 36.37 -6.90 0.21
N GLY A 624 36.59 -6.57 1.47
CA GLY A 624 36.71 -5.19 1.92
C GLY A 624 36.22 -4.95 3.33
N PHE A 625 36.10 -3.67 3.67
CA PHE A 625 35.65 -3.24 4.99
C PHE A 625 34.15 -3.03 5.02
N TYR A 626 33.53 -3.61 6.07
CA TYR A 626 32.14 -3.45 6.41
C TYR A 626 32.01 -2.76 7.76
N VAL A 627 30.98 -1.95 7.91
CA VAL A 627 30.59 -1.42 9.22
C VAL A 627 29.24 -2.01 9.57
N CYS A 628 29.22 -2.82 10.64
CA CYS A 628 28.05 -3.52 11.11
C CYS A 628 27.49 -2.84 12.37
N PHE A 629 26.18 -2.62 12.42
CA PHE A 629 25.50 -2.01 13.56
C PHE A 629 24.00 -2.34 13.56
N PHE A 630 23.37 -2.14 14.71
CA PHE A 630 21.91 -2.21 14.80
C PHE A 630 21.31 -0.82 14.66
N THR A 631 20.17 -0.76 13.97
CA THR A 631 19.27 0.38 13.97
C THR A 631 18.02 -0.01 14.74
N VAL A 632 17.74 0.66 15.84
CA VAL A 632 16.50 0.53 16.59
C VAL A 632 15.60 1.68 16.19
N THR A 633 14.40 1.37 15.72
CA THR A 633 13.39 2.38 15.38
C THR A 633 12.30 2.36 16.43
N ASP A 634 11.95 3.51 16.97
CA ASP A 634 10.84 3.63 17.88
C ASP A 634 9.50 3.85 17.14
N ILE A 635 8.40 3.77 17.87
CA ILE A 635 7.03 4.00 17.34
C ILE A 635 6.81 5.41 16.78
N PHE A 636 7.75 6.32 17.00
CA PHE A 636 7.72 7.69 16.50
C PHE A 636 8.61 7.85 15.26
N GLY A 637 9.21 6.75 14.76
CA GLY A 637 10.13 6.74 13.62
C GLY A 637 11.51 7.32 13.93
N ASN A 638 11.85 7.56 15.19
CA ASN A 638 13.23 7.93 15.54
C ASN A 638 14.12 6.70 15.43
N LYS A 639 15.31 6.92 14.86
CA LYS A 639 16.32 5.89 14.69
C LYS A 639 17.46 6.10 15.69
N TYR A 640 17.82 5.01 16.34
CA TYR A 640 18.93 4.95 17.29
C TYR A 640 19.89 3.90 16.74
N GLU A 641 21.13 4.31 16.51
CA GLU A 641 22.15 3.42 15.94
C GLU A 641 23.13 2.99 17.03
N SER A 642 23.43 1.71 17.06
CA SER A 642 24.51 1.19 17.88
C SER A 642 25.87 1.71 17.38
N ILE A 643 26.91 1.58 18.18
CA ILE A 643 28.27 1.89 17.72
C ILE A 643 28.63 0.91 16.60
N GLY A 644 28.96 1.45 15.43
CA GLY A 644 29.41 0.65 14.29
C GLY A 644 30.69 -0.11 14.59
N LYS A 645 30.71 -1.40 14.25
CA LYS A 645 31.91 -2.25 14.36
C LYS A 645 32.45 -2.54 12.97
N SER A 646 33.72 -2.32 12.78
CA SER A 646 34.38 -2.63 11.50
C SER A 646 34.67 -4.11 11.41
N VAL A 647 34.31 -4.71 10.30
CA VAL A 647 34.55 -6.11 9.94
C VAL A 647 35.33 -6.14 8.61
N LEU A 648 36.40 -6.90 8.53
CA LEU A 648 37.13 -7.13 7.28
C LEU A 648 36.69 -8.48 6.70
N VAL A 649 36.28 -8.48 5.45
CA VAL A 649 36.07 -9.70 4.65
C VAL A 649 37.21 -9.85 3.68
N GLU A 650 37.88 -11.00 3.69
CA GLU A 650 38.95 -11.36 2.74
C GLU A 650 38.78 -12.82 2.27
N GLY A 651 38.78 -13.01 0.96
CA GLY A 651 38.57 -14.32 0.36
C GLY A 651 37.24 -14.95 0.72
N GLY A 652 36.20 -14.11 0.88
CA GLY A 652 34.86 -14.52 1.27
C GLY A 652 34.73 -14.98 2.72
N ARG A 653 35.62 -14.56 3.61
CA ARG A 653 35.60 -14.92 5.03
C ARG A 653 35.83 -13.70 5.91
N ILE A 654 35.22 -13.70 7.07
CA ILE A 654 35.47 -12.71 8.11
C ILE A 654 36.91 -12.96 8.66
N VAL A 655 37.72 -11.92 8.67
CA VAL A 655 39.07 -11.98 9.24
C VAL A 655 38.99 -11.84 10.75
N GLU A 656 39.42 -12.88 11.48
CA GLU A 656 39.44 -12.88 12.95
C GLU A 656 40.24 -11.69 13.50
N GLY A 657 39.66 -11.01 14.52
CA GLY A 657 40.26 -9.86 15.17
C GLY A 657 40.12 -8.54 14.42
N SER A 658 39.35 -8.51 13.33
CA SER A 658 39.03 -7.27 12.59
C SER A 658 37.95 -6.40 13.26
N LEU A 659 37.28 -6.94 14.26
CA LEU A 659 36.29 -6.18 15.05
C LEU A 659 36.99 -5.10 15.90
N GLN A 660 36.75 -3.83 15.59
CA GLN A 660 37.30 -2.66 16.33
C GLN A 660 36.22 -1.75 16.84
#